data_7c6df04000af6dee7ceb67aa0a7ac44f
#
_entry.id   7c6df04000af6dee7ceb67aa0a7ac44f
#
_cell.length_a   1.000
_cell.length_b   1.000
_cell.length_c   1.000
_cell.angle_alpha   90.00
_cell.angle_beta   90.00
_cell.angle_gamma   90.00
#
_symmetry.space_group_name_H-M   'P 1'
#
loop_
_entity.id
_entity.type
_entity.pdbx_description
1 polymer ?
#
loop_
_entity_poly.entity_id
_entity_poly.type
_entity_poly.pdbx_seq_one_letter_code
_entity_poly.pdbx_strand_id
1 'polypeptide(L)'
;MKKIKNITTLLIVLSFLGCKNENKDMDIERSQNVNAVKKEIKKKEVVYQVFTRLFGNTNTTNKPWGTLEENGVGKFNDFTDKALNEIKNLGVTHIWYTGVPHHDVITDYTKYGISNDDPDIVKGRAGSPYAVKDYYNVNPDLAVNVENRLQEFEALIERSHKAKLKVIIDIVPNHVARNYQSLSNPEGASDFGAEDDKTKAYDVNNNFYYNPGEAFKVPEWKHGYQPLGGEKHQLADSKFEEVPAKWTGNGSRASQPDVNDWYETVKVNYGVSPDGKKDFDDLPEGFENEDYKKHFEFWKDKTVPSSWKKFKDIALYWTAKGVDGFRYDMAEMVPVEFWSYMNSHIKMKNPDAFLLAEVYNPSLYRDYIKRGKMDYLYDKVQLYDTLKHVMQGHGKTDNIPPILSDLGDIEHHMLHFLENHDEQRIASIEFAGNADKGKPAMVVSATSSTAPTMIYFGQEFGEAGVEDLGFGDSTRTSIFDYGSVPSYVRWVNDKKFDGGQSTKEELELRDFYKRLLNFTINSSALTSNYQDIHAYNHQHTEWYNDKVLSFVRWSPDSYRDEKLIIISNFNVENTYGFELQLPEDLVQKLKLGDGNYKVTDQLYDTYSSTLKVENGKAQVRIDIKPLVSFILKIEE
;
A
#
# COMPACT_ATOMS: atom_id res chain seq x y z
N MET A 1 35.13 -52.93 38.13
CA MET A 1 35.41 -53.12 39.58
C MET A 1 34.70 -52.01 40.33
N LYS A 2 33.75 -52.46 41.19
CA LYS A 2 33.44 -51.98 42.56
C LYS A 2 33.08 -50.48 42.70
N LYS A 3 32.04 -50.04 43.40
CA LYS A 3 30.89 -50.57 44.20
C LYS A 3 30.13 -49.31 44.65
N ILE A 4 28.84 -49.19 44.43
CA ILE A 4 27.72 -49.24 45.39
C ILE A 4 28.01 -48.66 46.78
N LYS A 5 27.19 -47.67 47.22
CA LYS A 5 26.29 -47.80 48.37
C LYS A 5 25.34 -46.63 48.57
N ASN A 6 24.07 -46.99 48.71
CA ASN A 6 22.95 -46.27 49.30
C ASN A 6 23.24 -45.90 50.72
N ILE A 7 22.51 -44.93 51.34
CA ILE A 7 21.84 -45.02 52.59
C ILE A 7 20.72 -43.97 52.71
N THR A 8 19.65 -44.43 53.24
CA THR A 8 18.26 -44.06 53.41
C THR A 8 18.06 -43.22 54.69
N THR A 9 17.01 -42.36 54.65
CA THR A 9 16.00 -42.07 55.72
C THR A 9 16.43 -41.27 56.97
N LEU A 10 15.71 -40.17 57.22
CA LEU A 10 14.84 -40.07 58.42
C LEU A 10 13.89 -38.86 58.36
N LEU A 11 12.60 -39.10 58.50
CA LEU A 11 11.54 -38.15 58.85
C LEU A 11 11.75 -37.63 60.28
N ILE A 12 11.54 -36.31 60.49
CA ILE A 12 11.05 -35.76 61.74
C ILE A 12 9.96 -34.73 61.42
N VAL A 13 8.74 -35.08 61.94
CA VAL A 13 7.58 -34.20 62.04
C VAL A 13 7.73 -33.36 63.28
N LEU A 14 7.59 -32.06 63.19
CA LEU A 14 7.26 -31.17 64.27
C LEU A 14 6.33 -30.07 63.81
N SER A 15 5.09 -30.21 64.28
CA SER A 15 4.04 -29.18 64.18
C SER A 15 4.32 -28.05 65.17
N PHE A 16 4.24 -26.82 64.75
CA PHE A 16 3.84 -25.68 65.55
C PHE A 16 2.92 -24.76 64.84
N LEU A 17 1.83 -24.46 65.49
CA LEU A 17 0.77 -23.51 65.13
C LEU A 17 1.27 -22.06 65.18
N GLY A 18 0.74 -21.23 64.23
CA GLY A 18 0.38 -19.92 64.69
C GLY A 18 0.71 -18.75 63.79
N CYS A 19 -0.33 -18.11 63.34
CA CYS A 19 -0.50 -16.71 62.93
C CYS A 19 -0.45 -16.37 61.45
N LYS A 20 -1.62 -16.01 60.99
CA LYS A 20 -2.00 -15.34 59.76
C LYS A 20 -1.05 -14.22 59.33
N ASN A 21 -0.74 -14.21 58.04
CA ASN A 21 -0.41 -13.02 57.33
C ASN A 21 -1.21 -13.00 55.99
N GLU A 22 -2.41 -12.43 56.06
CA GLU A 22 -3.35 -12.28 54.93
C GLU A 22 -2.96 -11.18 53.93
N ASN A 23 -1.74 -10.63 54.03
CA ASN A 23 -1.32 -9.52 53.16
C ASN A 23 -0.32 -9.87 52.05
N LYS A 24 0.10 -11.15 51.93
CA LYS A 24 1.02 -11.54 50.84
C LYS A 24 0.32 -12.09 49.58
N ASP A 25 -0.86 -12.67 49.76
CA ASP A 25 -1.57 -13.29 48.63
C ASP A 25 -2.31 -12.23 47.76
N MET A 26 -2.74 -11.09 48.37
CA MET A 26 -3.33 -9.98 47.61
C MET A 26 -2.33 -9.21 46.75
N ASP A 27 -1.05 -9.15 47.16
CA ASP A 27 -0.02 -8.48 46.35
C ASP A 27 0.50 -9.36 45.21
N ILE A 28 0.42 -10.68 45.35
CA ILE A 28 0.77 -11.62 44.27
C ILE A 28 -0.35 -11.71 43.24
N GLU A 29 -1.62 -11.71 43.61
CA GLU A 29 -2.75 -11.62 42.68
C GLU A 29 -2.83 -10.24 41.99
N ARG A 30 -2.50 -9.15 42.68
CA ARG A 30 -2.41 -7.83 42.08
C ARG A 30 -1.22 -7.71 41.10
N SER A 31 -0.08 -8.32 41.42
CA SER A 31 1.07 -8.32 40.51
C SER A 31 0.88 -9.27 39.31
N GLN A 32 0.13 -10.36 39.46
CA GLN A 32 -0.22 -11.24 38.34
C GLN A 32 -1.33 -10.65 37.44
N ASN A 33 -2.29 -9.91 38.02
CA ASN A 33 -3.30 -9.19 37.22
C ASN A 33 -2.79 -7.90 36.53
N VAL A 34 -1.71 -7.32 37.04
CA VAL A 34 -1.05 -6.16 36.36
C VAL A 34 -0.16 -6.62 35.19
N ASN A 35 0.26 -7.90 35.16
CA ASN A 35 1.01 -8.49 34.05
C ASN A 35 0.13 -9.21 33.00
N ALA A 36 -1.13 -9.42 33.28
CA ALA A 36 -2.08 -10.01 32.33
C ALA A 36 -2.92 -8.89 31.69
N VAL A 37 -2.53 -8.46 30.53
CA VAL A 37 -3.22 -7.55 29.60
C VAL A 37 -2.53 -6.19 29.47
N LYS A 38 -1.27 -6.18 29.09
CA LYS A 38 -0.88 -5.22 28.06
C LYS A 38 -1.40 -5.77 26.72
N LYS A 39 -2.69 -5.61 26.48
CA LYS A 39 -3.25 -5.73 25.14
C LYS A 39 -2.49 -4.71 24.30
N GLU A 40 -1.63 -5.16 23.41
CA GLU A 40 -0.86 -4.28 22.56
C GLU A 40 -1.87 -3.41 21.81
N ILE A 41 -1.83 -2.10 22.05
CA ILE A 41 -2.80 -1.17 21.46
C ILE A 41 -2.51 -1.18 19.97
N LYS A 42 -3.45 -1.66 19.16
CA LYS A 42 -3.34 -1.60 17.69
C LYS A 42 -3.08 -0.16 17.30
N LYS A 43 -1.92 0.10 16.70
CA LYS A 43 -1.57 1.42 16.18
C LYS A 43 -2.00 1.52 14.74
N LYS A 44 -2.34 2.72 14.30
CA LYS A 44 -2.59 2.97 12.89
C LYS A 44 -1.29 2.82 12.10
N GLU A 45 -1.40 2.28 10.89
CA GLU A 45 -0.27 2.06 9.99
C GLU A 45 -0.24 3.15 8.92
N VAL A 46 0.96 3.55 8.52
CA VAL A 46 1.20 4.51 7.43
C VAL A 46 2.17 3.89 6.45
N VAL A 47 1.72 3.75 5.21
CA VAL A 47 2.51 3.24 4.09
C VAL A 47 3.09 4.41 3.30
N TYR A 48 4.38 4.40 3.04
CA TYR A 48 5.06 5.31 2.12
C TYR A 48 5.41 4.54 0.86
N GLN A 49 4.68 4.77 -0.22
CA GLN A 49 5.03 4.21 -1.51
C GLN A 49 6.14 5.03 -2.15
N VAL A 50 7.22 4.36 -2.56
CA VAL A 50 8.33 5.00 -3.25
C VAL A 50 8.67 4.26 -4.53
N PHE A 51 8.76 5.01 -5.64
CA PHE A 51 9.22 4.44 -6.90
C PHE A 51 10.75 4.36 -6.86
N THR A 52 11.29 3.15 -6.70
CA THR A 52 12.67 2.91 -6.28
C THR A 52 13.70 3.53 -7.24
N ARG A 53 13.49 3.45 -8.57
CA ARG A 53 14.42 4.02 -9.55
C ARG A 53 14.39 5.55 -9.65
N LEU A 54 13.35 6.20 -9.12
CA LEU A 54 13.24 7.67 -9.12
C LEU A 54 13.77 8.27 -7.82
N PHE A 55 13.72 7.51 -6.71
CA PHE A 55 14.25 7.95 -5.43
C PHE A 55 15.78 8.12 -5.49
N GLY A 56 16.29 9.24 -5.05
CA GLY A 56 17.73 9.51 -5.04
C GLY A 56 18.34 9.85 -6.40
N ASN A 57 17.60 9.76 -7.50
CA ASN A 57 18.04 10.30 -8.78
C ASN A 57 18.03 11.83 -8.75
N THR A 58 19.19 12.44 -8.80
CA THR A 58 19.38 13.90 -8.80
C THR A 58 19.71 14.47 -10.17
N ASN A 59 19.72 13.65 -11.22
CA ASN A 59 19.89 14.11 -12.59
C ASN A 59 18.60 14.77 -13.08
N THR A 60 18.67 16.04 -13.45
CA THR A 60 17.53 16.86 -13.88
C THR A 60 17.41 17.04 -15.40
N THR A 61 18.11 16.21 -16.18
CA THR A 61 18.09 16.29 -17.65
C THR A 61 16.69 16.02 -18.18
N ASN A 62 16.00 15.01 -17.65
CA ASN A 62 14.62 14.65 -17.99
C ASN A 62 14.33 14.71 -19.51
N LYS A 63 15.24 14.17 -20.31
CA LYS A 63 15.10 14.13 -21.77
C LYS A 63 14.02 13.13 -22.16
N PRO A 64 13.01 13.48 -22.96
CA PRO A 64 12.07 12.51 -23.51
C PRO A 64 12.80 11.35 -24.21
N TRP A 65 12.43 10.12 -23.86
CA TRP A 65 13.08 8.88 -24.33
C TRP A 65 14.59 8.80 -24.00
N GLY A 66 15.04 9.51 -22.98
CA GLY A 66 16.44 9.52 -22.56
C GLY A 66 16.90 8.18 -22.03
N THR A 67 18.17 7.84 -22.29
CA THR A 67 18.79 6.63 -21.74
C THR A 67 19.06 6.73 -20.25
N LEU A 68 19.42 5.63 -19.62
CA LEU A 68 19.83 5.59 -18.22
C LEU A 68 21.01 6.55 -17.96
N GLU A 69 21.97 6.64 -18.89
CA GLU A 69 23.12 7.55 -18.78
C GLU A 69 22.74 9.01 -18.92
N GLU A 70 21.74 9.33 -19.77
CA GLU A 70 21.27 10.70 -19.99
C GLU A 70 20.43 11.23 -18.84
N ASN A 71 19.46 10.42 -18.36
CA ASN A 71 18.48 10.83 -17.36
C ASN A 71 18.81 10.39 -15.93
N GLY A 72 19.74 9.44 -15.78
CA GLY A 72 20.08 8.88 -14.48
C GLY A 72 19.03 7.91 -13.93
N VAL A 73 19.37 7.27 -12.82
CA VAL A 73 18.50 6.34 -12.09
C VAL A 73 18.89 6.30 -10.62
N GLY A 74 17.91 6.22 -9.72
CA GLY A 74 18.12 6.00 -8.30
C GLY A 74 18.59 4.58 -8.01
N LYS A 75 19.30 4.40 -6.91
CA LYS A 75 19.94 3.15 -6.50
C LYS A 75 19.47 2.71 -5.11
N PHE A 76 19.50 1.41 -4.84
CA PHE A 76 19.27 0.87 -3.48
C PHE A 76 20.12 1.57 -2.42
N ASN A 77 21.34 1.97 -2.79
CA ASN A 77 22.26 2.64 -1.89
C ASN A 77 21.95 4.13 -1.66
N ASP A 78 21.03 4.73 -2.42
CA ASP A 78 20.54 6.08 -2.16
C ASP A 78 19.60 6.14 -0.94
N PHE A 79 18.98 4.99 -0.57
CA PHE A 79 18.26 4.85 0.68
C PHE A 79 19.20 4.72 1.87
N THR A 80 19.93 5.79 2.16
CA THR A 80 20.87 5.87 3.28
C THR A 80 20.16 5.83 4.63
N ASP A 81 20.89 5.57 5.71
CA ASP A 81 20.35 5.66 7.08
C ASP A 81 19.66 7.02 7.31
N LYS A 82 20.19 8.11 6.76
CA LYS A 82 19.60 9.45 6.88
C LYS A 82 18.29 9.56 6.12
N ALA A 83 18.26 9.12 4.85
CA ALA A 83 17.05 9.12 4.04
C ALA A 83 15.92 8.33 4.70
N LEU A 84 16.19 7.11 5.17
CA LEU A 84 15.23 6.25 5.85
C LEU A 84 14.74 6.85 7.18
N ASN A 85 15.64 7.49 7.94
CA ASN A 85 15.24 8.19 9.16
C ASN A 85 14.35 9.41 8.86
N GLU A 86 14.57 10.14 7.77
CA GLU A 86 13.70 11.25 7.36
C GLU A 86 12.31 10.77 6.90
N ILE A 87 12.24 9.61 6.22
CA ILE A 87 10.97 8.94 5.90
C ILE A 87 10.29 8.49 7.21
N LYS A 88 11.03 7.89 8.14
CA LYS A 88 10.50 7.50 9.45
C LYS A 88 9.98 8.68 10.25
N ASN A 89 10.69 9.81 10.24
CA ASN A 89 10.31 11.05 10.92
C ASN A 89 9.02 11.67 10.36
N LEU A 90 8.63 11.34 9.13
CA LEU A 90 7.35 11.75 8.55
C LEU A 90 6.14 11.04 9.23
N GLY A 91 6.38 9.98 10.01
CA GLY A 91 5.33 9.18 10.66
C GLY A 91 5.06 7.85 9.96
N VAL A 92 5.94 7.43 9.06
CA VAL A 92 5.81 6.21 8.27
C VAL A 92 6.10 4.96 9.11
N THR A 93 5.35 3.89 8.88
CA THR A 93 5.55 2.57 9.51
C THR A 93 6.01 1.51 8.53
N HIS A 94 5.57 1.60 7.27
CA HIS A 94 5.87 0.68 6.19
C HIS A 94 6.38 1.46 4.97
N ILE A 95 7.41 0.95 4.31
CA ILE A 95 7.87 1.47 3.03
C ILE A 95 7.59 0.44 1.93
N TRP A 96 6.89 0.87 0.89
CA TRP A 96 6.64 0.04 -0.29
C TRP A 96 7.59 0.47 -1.39
N TYR A 97 8.57 -0.38 -1.67
CA TYR A 97 9.53 -0.23 -2.75
C TYR A 97 8.92 -0.73 -4.06
N THR A 98 8.38 0.17 -4.88
CA THR A 98 7.82 -0.15 -6.19
C THR A 98 8.94 -0.37 -7.22
N GLY A 99 8.79 -1.42 -8.07
CA GLY A 99 9.68 -1.71 -9.19
C GLY A 99 10.97 -2.45 -8.81
N VAL A 100 10.96 -3.19 -7.69
CA VAL A 100 12.12 -3.97 -7.23
C VAL A 100 12.32 -5.28 -8.02
N PRO A 101 11.32 -6.15 -8.26
CA PRO A 101 11.53 -7.35 -9.04
C PRO A 101 12.12 -7.03 -10.42
N HIS A 102 12.99 -7.91 -10.92
CA HIS A 102 13.60 -7.72 -12.23
C HIS A 102 12.54 -7.77 -13.33
N HIS A 103 12.35 -6.67 -14.01
CA HIS A 103 11.43 -6.50 -15.14
C HIS A 103 12.19 -6.14 -16.43
N ASP A 104 11.53 -6.20 -17.57
CA ASP A 104 12.12 -5.86 -18.85
C ASP A 104 12.66 -4.43 -18.87
N VAL A 105 13.86 -4.22 -19.40
CA VAL A 105 14.53 -2.92 -19.56
C VAL A 105 15.35 -2.90 -20.87
N ILE A 106 15.50 -1.72 -21.46
CA ILE A 106 16.26 -1.60 -22.73
C ILE A 106 17.77 -1.50 -22.50
N THR A 107 18.21 -1.14 -21.32
CA THR A 107 19.64 -1.06 -20.99
C THR A 107 20.30 -2.42 -21.16
N ASP A 108 21.44 -2.46 -21.86
CA ASP A 108 22.19 -3.71 -22.13
C ASP A 108 22.93 -4.21 -20.89
N TYR A 109 22.51 -5.35 -20.40
CA TYR A 109 23.14 -6.08 -19.30
C TYR A 109 23.70 -7.46 -19.71
N THR A 110 23.95 -7.69 -21.00
CA THR A 110 24.42 -8.98 -21.52
C THR A 110 25.74 -9.42 -20.93
N LYS A 111 26.61 -8.50 -20.55
CA LYS A 111 27.88 -8.79 -19.84
C LYS A 111 27.68 -9.46 -18.48
N TYR A 112 26.48 -9.38 -17.91
CA TYR A 112 26.06 -10.03 -16.67
C TYR A 112 25.21 -11.28 -16.91
N GLY A 113 25.10 -11.73 -18.16
CA GLY A 113 24.29 -12.89 -18.55
C GLY A 113 22.79 -12.61 -18.67
N ILE A 114 22.36 -11.36 -18.54
CA ILE A 114 20.98 -10.94 -18.72
C ILE A 114 20.72 -10.73 -20.21
N SER A 115 19.70 -11.38 -20.78
CA SER A 115 19.32 -11.20 -22.17
C SER A 115 18.76 -9.80 -22.41
N ASN A 116 19.07 -9.22 -23.59
CA ASN A 116 18.44 -7.97 -24.01
C ASN A 116 16.94 -8.16 -24.19
N ASP A 117 16.19 -7.11 -23.84
CA ASP A 117 14.77 -7.02 -24.05
C ASP A 117 14.46 -6.25 -25.34
N ASP A 118 13.33 -6.59 -25.97
CA ASP A 118 12.99 -6.14 -27.29
C ASP A 118 12.15 -4.86 -27.23
N PRO A 119 12.62 -3.74 -27.82
CA PRO A 119 11.90 -2.47 -27.82
C PRO A 119 10.52 -2.52 -28.48
N ASP A 120 10.27 -3.50 -29.34
CA ASP A 120 8.96 -3.67 -30.00
C ASP A 120 7.88 -4.19 -29.02
N ILE A 121 8.29 -4.67 -27.83
CA ILE A 121 7.36 -5.10 -26.78
C ILE A 121 7.54 -4.34 -25.45
N VAL A 122 8.71 -3.77 -25.16
CA VAL A 122 8.97 -3.04 -23.91
C VAL A 122 8.38 -1.63 -23.99
N LYS A 123 7.67 -1.22 -22.94
CA LYS A 123 7.11 0.13 -22.83
C LYS A 123 8.12 1.11 -22.23
N GLY A 124 8.43 2.18 -22.95
CA GLY A 124 9.47 3.13 -22.57
C GLY A 124 10.87 2.54 -22.64
N ARG A 125 11.87 3.19 -22.03
CA ARG A 125 13.24 2.65 -21.94
C ARG A 125 13.52 1.91 -20.65
N ALA A 126 12.91 2.37 -19.58
CA ALA A 126 13.10 1.77 -18.27
C ALA A 126 12.14 0.58 -18.02
N GLY A 127 11.25 0.29 -18.97
CA GLY A 127 10.29 -0.79 -18.91
C GLY A 127 9.22 -0.62 -17.83
N SER A 128 8.17 -1.41 -17.94
CA SER A 128 7.13 -1.49 -16.92
C SER A 128 7.61 -2.29 -15.71
N PRO A 129 7.49 -1.78 -14.48
CA PRO A 129 7.77 -2.57 -13.28
C PRO A 129 6.86 -3.78 -13.12
N TYR A 130 5.78 -3.84 -13.91
CA TYR A 130 4.77 -4.90 -13.93
C TYR A 130 5.01 -5.95 -15.03
N ALA A 131 5.98 -5.76 -15.93
CA ALA A 131 6.48 -6.77 -16.86
C ALA A 131 7.65 -7.55 -16.22
N VAL A 132 7.35 -8.30 -15.16
CA VAL A 132 8.38 -9.00 -14.38
C VAL A 132 8.97 -10.16 -15.16
N LYS A 133 10.30 -10.12 -15.34
CA LYS A 133 11.12 -11.09 -16.08
C LYS A 133 11.79 -12.13 -15.19
N ASP A 134 12.11 -11.78 -13.95
CA ASP A 134 12.72 -12.68 -12.97
C ASP A 134 12.27 -12.32 -11.55
N TYR A 135 11.50 -13.18 -10.92
CA TYR A 135 11.03 -13.00 -9.55
C TYR A 135 12.05 -13.35 -8.47
N TYR A 136 13.11 -14.06 -8.80
CA TYR A 136 14.15 -14.47 -7.84
C TYR A 136 15.33 -13.50 -7.80
N ASN A 137 15.23 -12.40 -8.55
CA ASN A 137 16.23 -11.33 -8.57
C ASN A 137 15.57 -9.95 -8.64
N VAL A 138 16.40 -8.93 -8.59
CA VAL A 138 15.98 -7.52 -8.59
C VAL A 138 16.44 -6.82 -9.86
N ASN A 139 15.75 -5.71 -10.22
CA ASN A 139 16.08 -4.90 -11.38
C ASN A 139 17.55 -4.43 -11.33
N PRO A 140 18.35 -4.74 -12.37
CA PRO A 140 19.76 -4.39 -12.44
C PRO A 140 20.03 -2.87 -12.42
N ASP A 141 19.08 -2.07 -12.92
CA ASP A 141 19.17 -0.60 -12.88
C ASP A 141 19.36 -0.04 -11.47
N LEU A 142 18.78 -0.72 -10.46
CA LEU A 142 18.72 -0.25 -9.07
C LEU A 142 20.00 -0.50 -8.29
N ALA A 143 20.91 -1.31 -8.80
CA ALA A 143 22.16 -1.64 -8.12
C ALA A 143 23.31 -0.72 -8.54
N VAL A 144 24.23 -0.44 -7.62
CA VAL A 144 25.53 0.16 -7.94
C VAL A 144 26.44 -0.89 -8.58
N ASN A 145 26.40 -2.12 -8.07
CA ASN A 145 27.08 -3.27 -8.66
C ASN A 145 26.06 -4.32 -9.10
N VAL A 146 25.86 -4.44 -10.40
CA VAL A 146 24.84 -5.34 -10.99
C VAL A 146 25.06 -6.82 -10.62
N GLU A 147 26.30 -7.27 -10.43
CA GLU A 147 26.60 -8.64 -9.99
C GLU A 147 26.07 -8.90 -8.56
N ASN A 148 26.11 -7.88 -7.71
CA ASN A 148 25.71 -7.95 -6.31
C ASN A 148 24.29 -7.34 -6.07
N ARG A 149 23.49 -7.16 -7.11
CA ARG A 149 22.21 -6.45 -7.02
C ARG A 149 21.26 -7.01 -5.95
N LEU A 150 21.20 -8.33 -5.83
CA LEU A 150 20.37 -8.97 -4.82
C LEU A 150 20.83 -8.66 -3.40
N GLN A 151 22.17 -8.73 -3.16
CA GLN A 151 22.76 -8.40 -1.86
C GLN A 151 22.59 -6.91 -1.51
N GLU A 152 22.63 -6.01 -2.52
CA GLU A 152 22.35 -4.59 -2.28
C GLU A 152 20.91 -4.36 -1.82
N PHE A 153 19.95 -5.10 -2.38
CA PHE A 153 18.57 -5.04 -1.92
C PHE A 153 18.37 -5.68 -0.54
N GLU A 154 18.96 -6.84 -0.27
CA GLU A 154 18.95 -7.44 1.08
C GLU A 154 19.51 -6.48 2.13
N ALA A 155 20.63 -5.79 1.81
CA ALA A 155 21.18 -4.75 2.68
C ALA A 155 20.23 -3.54 2.84
N LEU A 156 19.41 -3.21 1.84
CA LEU A 156 18.38 -2.19 1.97
C LEU A 156 17.25 -2.63 2.92
N ILE A 157 16.82 -3.89 2.85
CA ILE A 157 15.83 -4.45 3.80
C ILE A 157 16.36 -4.31 5.23
N GLU A 158 17.62 -4.70 5.49
CA GLU A 158 18.24 -4.58 6.81
C GLU A 158 18.31 -3.12 7.29
N ARG A 159 18.69 -2.17 6.41
CA ARG A 159 18.72 -0.74 6.75
C ARG A 159 17.31 -0.21 7.07
N SER A 160 16.28 -0.65 6.33
CA SER A 160 14.89 -0.28 6.57
C SER A 160 14.43 -0.77 7.95
N HIS A 161 14.71 -2.01 8.29
CA HIS A 161 14.39 -2.57 9.60
C HIS A 161 15.14 -1.85 10.74
N LYS A 162 16.41 -1.51 10.54
CA LYS A 162 17.18 -0.69 11.50
C LYS A 162 16.52 0.67 11.73
N ALA A 163 15.94 1.28 10.70
CA ALA A 163 15.14 2.50 10.79
C ALA A 163 13.72 2.26 11.33
N LYS A 164 13.35 1.02 11.70
CA LYS A 164 12.01 0.61 12.17
C LYS A 164 10.92 0.84 11.12
N LEU A 165 11.26 0.60 9.86
CA LEU A 165 10.36 0.57 8.73
C LEU A 165 10.21 -0.88 8.28
N LYS A 166 8.97 -1.35 8.14
CA LYS A 166 8.66 -2.63 7.51
C LYS A 166 8.70 -2.48 5.99
N VAL A 167 9.08 -3.54 5.29
CA VAL A 167 9.31 -3.52 3.83
C VAL A 167 8.21 -4.24 3.09
N ILE A 168 7.64 -3.57 2.08
CA ILE A 168 6.65 -4.12 1.14
C ILE A 168 7.25 -4.07 -0.27
N ILE A 169 7.03 -5.11 -1.07
CA ILE A 169 7.32 -5.16 -2.50
C ILE A 169 6.11 -5.63 -3.30
N ASP A 170 6.14 -5.40 -4.63
CA ASP A 170 5.09 -5.88 -5.53
C ASP A 170 5.24 -7.37 -5.85
N ILE A 171 4.13 -8.07 -5.98
CA ILE A 171 3.96 -9.30 -6.73
C ILE A 171 2.86 -9.07 -7.76
N VAL A 172 3.11 -9.49 -9.00
CA VAL A 172 2.22 -9.30 -10.17
C VAL A 172 1.71 -10.67 -10.66
N PRO A 173 0.73 -11.28 -9.99
CA PRO A 173 0.39 -12.66 -10.32
C PRO A 173 -0.42 -12.81 -11.61
N ASN A 174 -1.15 -11.76 -12.01
CA ASN A 174 -2.00 -11.82 -13.19
C ASN A 174 -1.21 -12.09 -14.49
N HIS A 175 0.04 -11.61 -14.58
CA HIS A 175 0.86 -11.68 -15.77
C HIS A 175 2.36 -11.62 -15.45
N VAL A 176 3.19 -11.98 -16.41
CA VAL A 176 4.65 -11.85 -16.39
C VAL A 176 5.14 -11.35 -17.74
N ALA A 177 6.41 -10.94 -17.85
CA ALA A 177 7.01 -10.58 -19.14
C ALA A 177 6.93 -11.73 -20.16
N ARG A 178 6.82 -11.42 -21.46
CA ARG A 178 6.76 -12.43 -22.52
C ARG A 178 7.99 -13.35 -22.55
N ASN A 179 9.14 -12.79 -22.25
CA ASN A 179 10.43 -13.45 -22.22
C ASN A 179 10.87 -13.81 -20.79
N TYR A 180 9.93 -14.18 -19.90
CA TYR A 180 10.25 -14.57 -18.54
C TYR A 180 11.41 -15.56 -18.48
N GLN A 181 12.49 -15.17 -17.80
CA GLN A 181 13.69 -15.99 -17.63
C GLN A 181 14.39 -15.59 -16.33
N SER A 182 14.47 -16.48 -15.37
CA SER A 182 15.24 -16.28 -14.16
C SER A 182 16.66 -16.82 -14.31
N LEU A 183 17.62 -16.01 -13.88
CA LEU A 183 19.03 -16.43 -13.73
C LEU A 183 19.33 -16.86 -12.29
N SER A 184 18.36 -16.83 -11.40
CA SER A 184 18.56 -16.99 -9.95
C SER A 184 17.56 -17.98 -9.35
N ASN A 185 16.99 -18.88 -10.17
CA ASN A 185 16.06 -19.89 -9.68
C ASN A 185 16.69 -20.69 -8.53
N PRO A 186 16.02 -20.80 -7.37
CA PRO A 186 16.40 -21.75 -6.33
C PRO A 186 16.40 -23.20 -6.86
N GLU A 187 17.13 -24.07 -6.19
CA GLU A 187 17.15 -25.50 -6.53
C GLU A 187 15.72 -26.07 -6.54
N GLY A 188 15.35 -26.72 -7.63
CA GLY A 188 14.01 -27.30 -7.85
C GLY A 188 12.96 -26.33 -8.38
N ALA A 189 13.26 -25.03 -8.53
CA ALA A 189 12.37 -24.10 -9.21
C ALA A 189 12.63 -24.09 -10.73
N SER A 190 11.56 -23.91 -11.51
CA SER A 190 11.62 -23.75 -12.97
C SER A 190 10.91 -22.47 -13.39
N ASP A 191 11.32 -21.90 -14.52
CA ASP A 191 10.70 -20.70 -15.10
C ASP A 191 9.23 -20.94 -15.45
N PHE A 192 8.45 -19.86 -15.45
CA PHE A 192 7.09 -19.90 -15.98
C PHE A 192 7.13 -20.32 -17.47
N GLY A 193 6.31 -21.29 -17.82
CA GLY A 193 6.20 -21.81 -19.19
C GLY A 193 7.27 -22.84 -19.61
N ALA A 194 8.27 -23.13 -18.77
CA ALA A 194 9.34 -24.08 -19.09
C ALA A 194 8.83 -25.51 -19.29
N GLU A 195 7.77 -25.89 -18.58
CA GLU A 195 7.19 -27.23 -18.57
C GLU A 195 5.85 -27.29 -19.34
N ASP A 196 5.45 -26.19 -19.99
CA ASP A 196 4.15 -26.10 -20.67
C ASP A 196 4.05 -26.95 -21.93
N ASP A 197 2.94 -27.65 -22.09
CA ASP A 197 2.54 -28.28 -23.35
C ASP A 197 1.99 -27.23 -24.33
N LYS A 198 2.87 -26.67 -25.13
CA LYS A 198 2.57 -25.61 -26.10
C LYS A 198 1.72 -26.06 -27.29
N THR A 199 1.42 -27.36 -27.41
CA THR A 199 0.51 -27.90 -28.44
C THR A 199 -0.96 -27.73 -28.07
N LYS A 200 -1.25 -27.37 -26.79
CA LYS A 200 -2.58 -27.14 -26.25
C LYS A 200 -2.83 -25.66 -26.00
N ALA A 201 -4.04 -25.21 -26.33
CA ALA A 201 -4.47 -23.86 -25.98
C ALA A 201 -4.58 -23.65 -24.45
N TYR A 202 -4.91 -24.73 -23.74
CA TYR A 202 -5.04 -24.77 -22.29
C TYR A 202 -4.69 -26.16 -21.75
N ASP A 203 -4.00 -26.21 -20.65
CA ASP A 203 -3.85 -27.35 -19.75
C ASP A 203 -3.75 -26.83 -18.33
N VAL A 204 -4.33 -27.53 -17.35
CA VAL A 204 -4.37 -27.06 -15.94
C VAL A 204 -2.98 -26.78 -15.35
N ASN A 205 -1.96 -27.47 -15.82
CA ASN A 205 -0.57 -27.33 -15.38
C ASN A 205 0.27 -26.40 -16.26
N ASN A 206 -0.23 -25.97 -17.42
CA ASN A 206 0.42 -24.94 -18.21
C ASN A 206 0.39 -23.62 -17.43
N ASN A 207 1.50 -22.88 -17.43
CA ASN A 207 1.56 -21.57 -16.80
C ASN A 207 0.92 -20.47 -17.67
N PHE A 208 0.78 -20.72 -18.98
CA PHE A 208 0.22 -19.77 -19.94
C PHE A 208 -0.89 -20.40 -20.79
N TYR A 209 -1.68 -19.49 -21.42
CA TYR A 209 -2.61 -19.85 -22.50
C TYR A 209 -1.91 -19.61 -23.83
N TYR A 210 -2.15 -20.49 -24.80
CA TYR A 210 -1.50 -20.47 -26.12
C TYR A 210 -2.51 -20.41 -27.26
N ASN A 211 -2.04 -19.91 -28.42
CA ASN A 211 -2.70 -20.03 -29.73
C ASN A 211 -1.91 -21.04 -30.57
N PRO A 212 -2.19 -22.36 -30.47
CA PRO A 212 -1.38 -23.37 -31.14
C PRO A 212 -1.30 -23.16 -32.65
N GLY A 213 -0.09 -23.18 -33.19
CA GLY A 213 0.15 -23.03 -34.64
C GLY A 213 0.22 -21.56 -35.12
N GLU A 214 0.00 -20.58 -34.27
CA GLU A 214 0.10 -19.17 -34.63
C GLU A 214 1.33 -18.52 -34.00
N ALA A 215 2.03 -17.66 -34.76
CA ALA A 215 3.11 -16.86 -34.24
C ALA A 215 2.59 -15.52 -33.69
N PHE A 216 3.18 -15.05 -32.61
CA PHE A 216 2.93 -13.68 -32.13
C PHE A 216 3.41 -12.66 -33.16
N LYS A 217 2.64 -11.58 -33.30
CA LYS A 217 3.00 -10.42 -34.08
C LYS A 217 2.90 -9.18 -33.21
N VAL A 218 3.89 -8.30 -33.29
CA VAL A 218 3.84 -7.01 -32.60
C VAL A 218 2.60 -6.22 -33.02
N PRO A 219 2.03 -5.36 -32.15
CA PRO A 219 0.91 -4.50 -32.51
C PRO A 219 1.22 -3.60 -33.70
N GLU A 220 0.21 -3.21 -34.46
CA GLU A 220 0.35 -2.13 -35.42
C GLU A 220 0.37 -0.79 -34.69
N TRP A 221 1.51 -0.09 -34.77
CA TRP A 221 1.67 1.20 -34.13
C TRP A 221 0.73 2.25 -34.75
N LYS A 222 0.03 3.00 -33.89
CA LYS A 222 -0.95 4.04 -34.28
C LYS A 222 -0.48 5.42 -33.78
N HIS A 223 -1.04 6.46 -34.37
CA HIS A 223 -0.84 7.86 -33.92
C HIS A 223 0.61 8.36 -33.93
N GLY A 224 1.48 7.78 -34.78
CA GLY A 224 2.88 8.19 -34.89
C GLY A 224 3.80 7.64 -33.79
N TYR A 225 3.29 6.78 -32.93
CA TYR A 225 4.13 6.08 -31.96
C TYR A 225 5.18 5.23 -32.66
N GLN A 226 6.39 5.25 -32.14
CA GLN A 226 7.49 4.37 -32.53
C GLN A 226 8.23 3.91 -31.26
N PRO A 227 8.70 2.65 -31.19
CA PRO A 227 9.55 2.20 -30.10
C PRO A 227 10.72 3.18 -29.89
N LEU A 228 11.06 3.45 -28.63
CA LEU A 228 12.14 4.35 -28.22
C LEU A 228 12.04 5.78 -28.81
N GLY A 229 10.82 6.25 -29.13
CA GLY A 229 10.63 7.56 -29.77
C GLY A 229 11.19 7.64 -31.20
N GLY A 230 11.40 6.49 -31.86
CA GLY A 230 11.95 6.40 -33.22
C GLY A 230 13.47 6.36 -33.30
N GLU A 231 14.16 6.23 -32.18
CA GLU A 231 15.60 5.98 -32.19
C GLU A 231 15.92 4.62 -32.79
N LYS A 232 16.98 4.56 -33.62
CA LYS A 232 17.39 3.30 -34.24
C LYS A 232 17.98 2.34 -33.21
N HIS A 233 17.38 1.16 -33.11
CA HIS A 233 17.86 0.09 -32.28
C HIS A 233 17.86 -1.23 -33.06
N GLN A 234 18.84 -2.12 -32.80
CA GLN A 234 19.00 -3.35 -33.58
C GLN A 234 17.77 -4.26 -33.49
N LEU A 235 17.11 -4.29 -32.32
CA LEU A 235 15.94 -5.12 -32.04
C LEU A 235 14.60 -4.40 -32.32
N ALA A 236 14.60 -3.09 -32.65
CA ALA A 236 13.38 -2.38 -33.06
C ALA A 236 13.15 -2.61 -34.57
N ASP A 237 12.80 -3.81 -34.95
CA ASP A 237 12.63 -4.28 -36.32
C ASP A 237 11.21 -4.72 -36.67
N SER A 238 10.25 -4.42 -35.78
CA SER A 238 8.84 -4.80 -35.84
C SER A 238 8.60 -6.31 -35.79
N LYS A 239 9.47 -7.08 -35.13
CA LYS A 239 9.37 -8.51 -34.95
C LYS A 239 9.63 -8.89 -33.49
N PHE A 240 8.98 -9.94 -33.09
CA PHE A 240 9.25 -10.63 -31.81
C PHE A 240 9.01 -12.12 -31.99
N GLU A 241 10.00 -12.95 -31.69
CA GLU A 241 9.92 -14.40 -31.92
C GLU A 241 9.20 -15.10 -30.76
N GLU A 242 7.92 -15.41 -30.94
CA GLU A 242 7.15 -16.23 -30.02
C GLU A 242 6.20 -17.16 -30.80
N VAL A 243 6.45 -18.46 -30.72
CA VAL A 243 5.63 -19.50 -31.37
C VAL A 243 5.44 -20.68 -30.40
N PRO A 244 4.21 -21.05 -30.07
CA PRO A 244 2.94 -20.38 -30.37
C PRO A 244 2.79 -19.06 -29.61
N ALA A 245 1.97 -18.15 -30.12
CA ALA A 245 1.63 -16.90 -29.44
C ALA A 245 0.92 -17.20 -28.12
N LYS A 246 1.28 -16.44 -27.07
CA LYS A 246 0.62 -16.46 -25.75
C LYS A 246 -0.41 -15.33 -25.65
N TRP A 247 -1.47 -15.53 -24.86
CA TRP A 247 -2.43 -14.46 -24.57
C TRP A 247 -1.75 -13.29 -23.84
N THR A 248 -2.17 -12.06 -24.12
CA THR A 248 -1.63 -10.88 -23.44
C THR A 248 -2.06 -10.80 -21.98
N GLY A 249 -1.37 -10.01 -21.17
CA GLY A 249 -1.61 -9.87 -19.75
C GLY A 249 -3.05 -9.48 -19.38
N ASN A 250 -3.73 -8.68 -20.20
CA ASN A 250 -5.15 -8.36 -20.02
C ASN A 250 -6.11 -9.45 -20.56
N GLY A 251 -5.58 -10.56 -21.10
CA GLY A 251 -6.36 -11.69 -21.57
C GLY A 251 -6.81 -11.60 -23.02
N SER A 252 -6.26 -10.69 -23.83
CA SER A 252 -6.49 -10.68 -25.29
C SER A 252 -5.94 -11.98 -25.90
N ARG A 253 -6.75 -12.60 -26.75
CA ARG A 253 -6.46 -13.89 -27.42
C ARG A 253 -5.89 -13.70 -28.83
N ALA A 254 -5.75 -12.47 -29.29
CA ALA A 254 -5.25 -12.17 -30.63
C ALA A 254 -3.74 -12.45 -30.71
N SER A 255 -3.31 -13.19 -31.74
CA SER A 255 -1.88 -13.38 -32.02
C SER A 255 -1.19 -12.10 -32.49
N GLN A 256 -1.95 -11.12 -32.98
CA GLN A 256 -1.55 -9.72 -33.13
C GLN A 256 -2.48 -8.85 -32.28
N PRO A 257 -2.08 -8.49 -31.05
CA PRO A 257 -2.90 -7.67 -30.15
C PRO A 257 -3.01 -6.23 -30.61
N ASP A 258 -3.98 -5.46 -30.06
CA ASP A 258 -4.06 -4.03 -30.22
C ASP A 258 -3.00 -3.32 -29.35
N VAL A 259 -2.63 -2.09 -29.69
CA VAL A 259 -1.69 -1.26 -28.91
C VAL A 259 -2.17 -0.98 -27.47
N ASN A 260 -3.48 -1.06 -27.23
CA ASN A 260 -4.06 -0.91 -25.91
C ASN A 260 -4.09 -2.21 -25.10
N ASP A 261 -3.78 -3.36 -25.73
CA ASP A 261 -3.58 -4.60 -24.99
C ASP A 261 -2.25 -4.56 -24.21
N TRP A 262 -2.14 -5.37 -23.18
CA TRP A 262 -0.89 -5.47 -22.42
C TRP A 262 0.08 -6.41 -23.14
N TYR A 263 0.48 -6.03 -24.34
CA TYR A 263 1.25 -6.84 -25.29
C TYR A 263 2.67 -7.18 -24.80
N GLU A 264 3.22 -6.40 -23.87
CA GLU A 264 4.53 -6.65 -23.24
C GLU A 264 4.49 -7.85 -22.28
N THR A 265 3.31 -8.26 -21.84
CA THR A 265 3.10 -9.28 -20.83
C THR A 265 2.22 -10.41 -21.32
N VAL A 266 2.30 -11.54 -20.64
CA VAL A 266 1.50 -12.75 -20.92
C VAL A 266 0.66 -13.14 -19.72
N LYS A 267 -0.61 -13.51 -19.98
CA LYS A 267 -1.57 -13.93 -18.97
C LYS A 267 -1.14 -15.24 -18.32
N VAL A 268 -1.05 -15.25 -17.00
CA VAL A 268 -0.81 -16.47 -16.23
C VAL A 268 -2.09 -17.29 -16.13
N ASN A 269 -1.96 -18.60 -16.32
CA ASN A 269 -3.04 -19.55 -16.19
C ASN A 269 -3.12 -20.08 -14.74
N TYR A 270 -4.27 -19.88 -14.13
CA TYR A 270 -4.58 -20.31 -12.76
C TYR A 270 -5.46 -21.57 -12.70
N GLY A 271 -5.53 -22.37 -13.76
CA GLY A 271 -6.40 -23.52 -13.84
C GLY A 271 -7.86 -23.15 -14.14
N VAL A 272 -8.05 -22.02 -14.83
CA VAL A 272 -9.36 -21.61 -15.37
C VAL A 272 -9.30 -21.74 -16.88
N SER A 273 -10.11 -22.65 -17.43
CA SER A 273 -10.13 -22.88 -18.87
C SER A 273 -10.72 -21.68 -19.65
N PRO A 274 -10.50 -21.57 -20.97
CA PRO A 274 -11.00 -20.46 -21.79
C PRO A 274 -12.52 -20.25 -21.79
N ASP A 275 -13.28 -21.29 -21.42
CA ASP A 275 -14.74 -21.23 -21.22
C ASP A 275 -15.17 -20.96 -19.77
N GLY A 276 -14.20 -20.68 -18.88
CA GLY A 276 -14.44 -20.27 -17.50
C GLY A 276 -14.59 -21.41 -16.49
N LYS A 277 -14.36 -22.66 -16.90
CA LYS A 277 -14.41 -23.80 -15.96
C LYS A 277 -13.16 -23.80 -15.09
N LYS A 278 -13.33 -23.95 -13.78
CA LYS A 278 -12.26 -24.14 -12.80
C LYS A 278 -11.83 -25.61 -12.75
N ASP A 279 -10.54 -25.86 -12.81
CA ASP A 279 -9.92 -27.19 -12.64
C ASP A 279 -9.15 -27.30 -11.31
N PHE A 280 -9.71 -26.71 -10.25
CA PHE A 280 -9.27 -26.77 -8.86
C PHE A 280 -10.49 -26.75 -7.93
N ASP A 281 -10.29 -27.12 -6.66
CA ASP A 281 -11.38 -27.18 -5.68
C ASP A 281 -11.84 -25.78 -5.28
N ASP A 282 -13.15 -25.57 -5.15
CA ASP A 282 -13.73 -24.38 -4.53
C ASP A 282 -13.53 -24.42 -3.01
N LEU A 283 -13.45 -23.23 -2.39
CA LEU A 283 -13.48 -23.12 -0.95
C LEU A 283 -14.83 -23.55 -0.38
N PRO A 284 -14.85 -24.35 0.70
CA PRO A 284 -16.11 -24.75 1.33
C PRO A 284 -16.95 -23.55 1.79
N GLU A 285 -18.26 -23.77 1.89
CA GLU A 285 -19.18 -22.80 2.52
C GLU A 285 -18.75 -22.52 3.97
N GLY A 286 -18.82 -21.24 4.37
CA GLY A 286 -18.41 -20.79 5.72
C GLY A 286 -16.94 -20.40 5.85
N PHE A 287 -16.10 -20.69 4.84
CA PHE A 287 -14.66 -20.36 4.90
C PHE A 287 -14.36 -18.87 4.97
N GLU A 288 -15.30 -18.02 4.62
CA GLU A 288 -15.19 -16.57 4.83
C GLU A 288 -15.03 -16.19 6.30
N ASN A 289 -15.46 -17.04 7.23
CA ASN A 289 -15.37 -16.83 8.69
C ASN A 289 -14.18 -17.57 9.34
N GLU A 290 -13.47 -18.40 8.57
CA GLU A 290 -12.33 -19.18 9.08
C GLU A 290 -11.03 -18.37 9.02
N ASP A 291 -10.10 -18.68 9.93
CA ASP A 291 -8.78 -18.05 9.95
C ASP A 291 -7.84 -18.64 8.86
N TYR A 292 -6.69 -18.00 8.66
CA TYR A 292 -5.71 -18.45 7.65
C TYR A 292 -5.16 -19.86 7.91
N LYS A 293 -5.19 -20.37 9.17
CA LYS A 293 -4.71 -21.72 9.50
C LYS A 293 -5.65 -22.78 8.95
N LYS A 294 -6.97 -22.53 9.01
CA LYS A 294 -7.97 -23.41 8.41
C LYS A 294 -7.88 -23.43 6.89
N HIS A 295 -7.63 -22.28 6.26
CA HIS A 295 -7.37 -22.21 4.83
C HIS A 295 -6.11 -22.99 4.45
N PHE A 296 -5.02 -22.84 5.20
CA PHE A 296 -3.78 -23.60 4.99
C PHE A 296 -4.01 -25.12 5.10
N GLU A 297 -4.70 -25.58 6.16
CA GLU A 297 -5.01 -27.01 6.34
C GLU A 297 -5.89 -27.56 5.23
N PHE A 298 -6.84 -26.78 4.71
CA PHE A 298 -7.67 -27.18 3.56
C PHE A 298 -6.81 -27.41 2.30
N TRP A 299 -5.88 -26.50 2.01
CA TRP A 299 -5.08 -26.56 0.80
C TRP A 299 -3.91 -27.56 0.87
N LYS A 300 -3.51 -27.98 2.05
CA LYS A 300 -2.32 -28.80 2.30
C LYS A 300 -2.26 -30.08 1.48
N ASP A 301 -3.39 -30.77 1.34
CA ASP A 301 -3.49 -32.05 0.65
C ASP A 301 -4.20 -31.93 -0.71
N LYS A 302 -4.42 -30.71 -1.20
CA LYS A 302 -5.07 -30.45 -2.49
C LYS A 302 -4.08 -30.37 -3.63
N THR A 303 -4.51 -30.88 -4.78
CA THR A 303 -3.78 -30.65 -6.04
C THR A 303 -4.15 -29.26 -6.55
N VAL A 304 -3.15 -28.42 -6.74
CA VAL A 304 -3.31 -27.05 -7.25
C VAL A 304 -2.50 -26.87 -8.54
N PRO A 305 -2.91 -25.95 -9.44
CA PRO A 305 -2.19 -25.65 -10.67
C PRO A 305 -0.71 -25.28 -10.43
N SER A 306 0.14 -25.54 -11.43
CA SER A 306 1.58 -25.26 -11.36
C SER A 306 1.88 -23.80 -11.00
N SER A 307 1.14 -22.84 -11.58
CA SER A 307 1.30 -21.40 -11.31
C SER A 307 1.11 -21.03 -9.84
N TRP A 308 0.17 -21.69 -9.14
CA TRP A 308 -0.07 -21.45 -7.72
C TRP A 308 1.16 -21.77 -6.88
N LYS A 309 1.80 -22.91 -7.18
CA LYS A 309 3.01 -23.36 -6.47
C LYS A 309 4.15 -22.38 -6.70
N LYS A 310 4.36 -21.96 -7.96
CA LYS A 310 5.43 -21.01 -8.33
C LYS A 310 5.27 -19.67 -7.58
N PHE A 311 4.08 -19.04 -7.60
CA PHE A 311 3.87 -17.79 -6.90
C PHE A 311 3.96 -17.92 -5.38
N LYS A 312 3.45 -19.00 -4.79
CA LYS A 312 3.65 -19.29 -3.37
C LYS A 312 5.14 -19.39 -3.03
N ASP A 313 5.93 -20.10 -3.83
CA ASP A 313 7.37 -20.27 -3.58
C ASP A 313 8.13 -18.95 -3.72
N ILE A 314 7.76 -18.10 -4.70
CA ILE A 314 8.27 -16.73 -4.85
C ILE A 314 7.96 -15.90 -3.61
N ALA A 315 6.72 -15.89 -3.14
CA ALA A 315 6.34 -15.12 -1.95
C ALA A 315 7.08 -15.59 -0.69
N LEU A 316 7.22 -16.91 -0.51
CA LEU A 316 7.98 -17.47 0.62
C LEU A 316 9.48 -17.19 0.53
N TYR A 317 10.06 -17.16 -0.67
CA TYR A 317 11.45 -16.75 -0.90
C TYR A 317 11.70 -15.32 -0.42
N TRP A 318 10.87 -14.36 -0.81
CA TRP A 318 11.00 -12.97 -0.38
C TRP A 318 10.71 -12.77 1.11
N THR A 319 9.73 -13.50 1.66
CA THR A 319 9.46 -13.52 3.10
C THR A 319 10.68 -14.02 3.88
N ALA A 320 11.38 -15.05 3.36
CA ALA A 320 12.60 -15.55 3.99
C ALA A 320 13.78 -14.57 3.93
N LYS A 321 13.80 -13.66 2.96
CA LYS A 321 14.78 -12.56 2.83
C LYS A 321 14.45 -11.33 3.67
N GLY A 322 13.33 -11.34 4.41
CA GLY A 322 12.95 -10.28 5.33
C GLY A 322 11.96 -9.27 4.77
N VAL A 323 11.33 -9.55 3.63
CA VAL A 323 10.19 -8.76 3.16
C VAL A 323 9.01 -8.98 4.11
N ASP A 324 8.44 -7.89 4.63
CA ASP A 324 7.37 -7.92 5.64
C ASP A 324 5.97 -7.99 5.03
N GLY A 325 5.84 -7.71 3.75
CA GLY A 325 4.54 -7.72 3.09
C GLY A 325 4.61 -7.56 1.58
N PHE A 326 3.45 -7.69 0.95
CA PHE A 326 3.32 -7.65 -0.50
C PHE A 326 2.16 -6.75 -0.92
N ARG A 327 2.36 -6.02 -2.03
CA ARG A 327 1.27 -5.42 -2.79
C ARG A 327 1.01 -6.29 -4.01
N TYR A 328 -0.22 -6.70 -4.19
CA TYR A 328 -0.65 -7.56 -5.28
C TYR A 328 -1.29 -6.75 -6.40
N ASP A 329 -0.61 -6.74 -7.54
CA ASP A 329 -1.09 -6.10 -8.76
C ASP A 329 -2.28 -6.85 -9.36
N MET A 330 -3.29 -6.11 -9.83
CA MET A 330 -4.46 -6.64 -10.56
C MET A 330 -5.08 -7.89 -9.90
N ALA A 331 -5.19 -7.88 -8.57
CA ALA A 331 -5.58 -9.06 -7.80
C ALA A 331 -6.96 -9.60 -8.17
N GLU A 332 -7.90 -8.74 -8.58
CA GLU A 332 -9.26 -9.16 -8.96
C GLU A 332 -9.33 -10.00 -10.24
N MET A 333 -8.25 -9.99 -11.05
CA MET A 333 -8.14 -10.81 -12.26
C MET A 333 -7.67 -12.25 -12.00
N VAL A 334 -7.45 -12.60 -10.74
CA VAL A 334 -6.92 -13.89 -10.28
C VAL A 334 -7.91 -14.54 -9.32
N PRO A 335 -8.18 -15.85 -9.40
CA PRO A 335 -9.17 -16.52 -8.56
C PRO A 335 -8.94 -16.33 -7.07
N VAL A 336 -10.02 -16.11 -6.31
CA VAL A 336 -9.97 -15.92 -4.85
C VAL A 336 -9.40 -17.16 -4.12
N GLU A 337 -9.59 -18.33 -4.69
CA GLU A 337 -9.06 -19.61 -4.17
C GLU A 337 -7.52 -19.62 -4.18
N PHE A 338 -6.90 -19.09 -5.23
CA PHE A 338 -5.44 -18.92 -5.29
C PHE A 338 -4.97 -18.00 -4.14
N TRP A 339 -5.66 -16.91 -3.91
CA TRP A 339 -5.31 -15.99 -2.82
C TRP A 339 -5.41 -16.66 -1.46
N SER A 340 -6.49 -17.42 -1.23
CA SER A 340 -6.65 -18.25 -0.04
C SER A 340 -5.45 -19.19 0.16
N TYR A 341 -5.03 -19.88 -0.91
CA TYR A 341 -3.87 -20.78 -0.91
C TYR A 341 -2.59 -19.99 -0.58
N MET A 342 -2.24 -18.99 -1.36
CA MET A 342 -0.97 -18.28 -1.24
C MET A 342 -0.87 -17.52 0.10
N ASN A 343 -1.91 -16.74 0.44
CA ASN A 343 -1.90 -15.90 1.64
C ASN A 343 -1.88 -16.73 2.93
N SER A 344 -2.57 -17.88 2.95
CA SER A 344 -2.50 -18.78 4.11
C SER A 344 -1.08 -19.31 4.33
N HIS A 345 -0.34 -19.67 3.27
CA HIS A 345 1.05 -20.10 3.37
C HIS A 345 1.97 -18.97 3.85
N ILE A 346 1.80 -17.76 3.34
CA ILE A 346 2.56 -16.58 3.78
C ILE A 346 2.30 -16.32 5.28
N LYS A 347 1.02 -16.29 5.70
CA LYS A 347 0.63 -16.06 7.09
C LYS A 347 1.10 -17.18 8.04
N MET A 348 1.21 -18.40 7.58
CA MET A 348 1.85 -19.49 8.37
C MET A 348 3.34 -19.24 8.59
N LYS A 349 4.03 -18.59 7.64
CA LYS A 349 5.45 -18.25 7.74
C LYS A 349 5.67 -16.95 8.53
N ASN A 350 4.86 -15.94 8.28
CA ASN A 350 4.86 -14.63 8.93
C ASN A 350 3.42 -14.19 9.23
N PRO A 351 2.89 -14.44 10.44
CA PRO A 351 1.52 -14.04 10.80
C PRO A 351 1.25 -12.53 10.67
N ASP A 352 2.30 -11.71 10.80
CA ASP A 352 2.22 -10.24 10.74
C ASP A 352 2.51 -9.69 9.33
N ALA A 353 2.55 -10.55 8.31
CA ALA A 353 2.75 -10.09 6.93
C ALA A 353 1.67 -9.09 6.52
N PHE A 354 2.07 -7.99 5.87
CA PHE A 354 1.16 -6.95 5.36
C PHE A 354 0.76 -7.31 3.92
N LEU A 355 -0.50 -7.69 3.70
CA LEU A 355 -0.99 -8.17 2.41
C LEU A 355 -2.01 -7.17 1.84
N LEU A 356 -1.56 -6.32 0.92
CA LEU A 356 -2.34 -5.29 0.25
C LEU A 356 -2.66 -5.71 -1.19
N ALA A 357 -3.91 -5.62 -1.61
CA ALA A 357 -4.32 -6.00 -2.95
C ALA A 357 -5.04 -4.88 -3.71
N GLU A 358 -4.79 -4.85 -5.00
CA GLU A 358 -5.49 -4.01 -5.95
C GLU A 358 -6.76 -4.75 -6.41
N VAL A 359 -7.90 -4.30 -5.87
CA VAL A 359 -9.25 -4.76 -6.24
C VAL A 359 -10.11 -3.52 -6.42
N TYR A 360 -10.66 -3.31 -7.61
CA TYR A 360 -11.42 -2.11 -7.96
C TYR A 360 -12.93 -2.34 -8.00
N ASN A 361 -13.37 -3.59 -8.05
CA ASN A 361 -14.80 -3.90 -8.02
C ASN A 361 -15.30 -4.01 -6.57
N PRO A 362 -16.14 -3.07 -6.07
CA PRO A 362 -16.62 -3.10 -4.69
C PRO A 362 -17.43 -4.35 -4.33
N SER A 363 -18.06 -5.00 -5.31
CA SER A 363 -18.81 -6.25 -5.07
C SER A 363 -17.90 -7.43 -4.68
N LEU A 364 -16.59 -7.35 -4.97
CA LEU A 364 -15.59 -8.37 -4.67
C LEU A 364 -14.84 -8.13 -3.36
N TYR A 365 -14.91 -6.94 -2.76
CA TYR A 365 -14.10 -6.58 -1.59
C TYR A 365 -14.19 -7.60 -0.47
N ARG A 366 -15.42 -7.96 -0.07
CA ARG A 366 -15.64 -8.91 1.04
C ARG A 366 -15.11 -10.31 0.74
N ASP A 367 -15.20 -10.75 -0.52
CA ASP A 367 -14.70 -12.06 -0.94
C ASP A 367 -13.17 -12.11 -0.88
N TYR A 368 -12.48 -11.10 -1.42
CA TYR A 368 -11.02 -11.03 -1.39
C TYR A 368 -10.44 -10.85 0.02
N ILE A 369 -11.11 -10.09 0.87
CA ILE A 369 -10.72 -9.94 2.29
C ILE A 369 -10.98 -11.25 3.04
N LYS A 370 -12.22 -11.76 3.00
CA LYS A 370 -12.67 -12.84 3.89
C LYS A 370 -12.24 -14.22 3.40
N ARG A 371 -12.35 -14.52 2.11
CA ARG A 371 -11.94 -15.79 1.51
C ARG A 371 -10.52 -15.74 0.95
N GLY A 372 -10.13 -14.66 0.30
CA GLY A 372 -8.78 -14.44 -0.22
C GLY A 372 -7.73 -14.17 0.85
N LYS A 373 -8.15 -13.86 2.10
CA LYS A 373 -7.26 -13.56 3.25
C LYS A 373 -6.34 -12.37 2.99
N MET A 374 -6.84 -11.35 2.25
CA MET A 374 -6.16 -10.06 2.15
C MET A 374 -6.30 -9.28 3.47
N ASP A 375 -5.22 -8.64 3.93
CA ASP A 375 -5.30 -7.73 5.07
C ASP A 375 -5.94 -6.41 4.64
N TYR A 376 -5.57 -5.92 3.44
CA TYR A 376 -6.02 -4.62 2.95
C TYR A 376 -6.31 -4.64 1.46
N LEU A 377 -7.28 -3.82 1.06
CA LEU A 377 -7.56 -3.44 -0.33
C LEU A 377 -7.47 -1.93 -0.48
N TYR A 378 -7.26 -1.42 -1.70
CA TYR A 378 -7.39 0.00 -1.98
C TYR A 378 -8.84 0.48 -1.90
N ASP A 379 -9.08 1.58 -1.19
CA ASP A 379 -10.33 2.32 -1.29
C ASP A 379 -10.29 3.30 -2.46
N LYS A 380 -10.22 2.76 -3.69
CA LYS A 380 -10.09 3.54 -4.94
C LYS A 380 -11.44 4.03 -5.44
N VAL A 381 -12.35 3.09 -5.71
CA VAL A 381 -13.58 3.37 -6.47
C VAL A 381 -14.63 4.14 -5.66
N GLN A 382 -14.55 4.11 -4.35
CA GLN A 382 -15.50 4.80 -3.48
C GLN A 382 -14.88 6.06 -2.86
N LEU A 383 -14.05 5.95 -1.83
CA LEU A 383 -13.57 7.12 -1.09
C LEU A 383 -12.58 7.97 -1.90
N TYR A 384 -11.59 7.34 -2.55
CA TYR A 384 -10.63 8.10 -3.37
C TYR A 384 -11.34 8.90 -4.47
N ASP A 385 -12.20 8.25 -5.28
CA ASP A 385 -12.88 8.93 -6.39
C ASP A 385 -13.80 10.05 -5.88
N THR A 386 -14.47 9.84 -4.74
CA THR A 386 -15.30 10.88 -4.13
C THR A 386 -14.47 12.07 -3.64
N LEU A 387 -13.36 11.82 -2.94
CA LEU A 387 -12.45 12.88 -2.49
C LEU A 387 -11.84 13.63 -3.68
N LYS A 388 -11.48 12.93 -4.76
CA LYS A 388 -11.02 13.53 -6.01
C LYS A 388 -12.04 14.53 -6.56
N HIS A 389 -13.30 14.12 -6.71
CA HIS A 389 -14.36 15.01 -7.18
C HIS A 389 -14.60 16.21 -6.26
N VAL A 390 -14.49 16.03 -4.94
CA VAL A 390 -14.62 17.14 -3.98
C VAL A 390 -13.46 18.13 -4.13
N MET A 391 -12.22 17.65 -4.25
CA MET A 391 -11.03 18.49 -4.47
C MET A 391 -11.09 19.25 -5.81
N GLN A 392 -11.68 18.66 -6.84
CA GLN A 392 -11.92 19.29 -8.14
C GLN A 392 -13.05 20.32 -8.12
N GLY A 393 -13.81 20.41 -7.02
CA GLY A 393 -14.96 21.30 -6.89
C GLY A 393 -16.27 20.78 -7.49
N HIS A 394 -16.28 19.57 -8.05
CA HIS A 394 -17.45 18.93 -8.66
C HIS A 394 -18.25 18.07 -7.68
N GLY A 395 -17.65 17.68 -6.57
CA GLY A 395 -18.26 16.84 -5.54
C GLY A 395 -18.79 17.62 -4.35
N LYS A 396 -19.52 16.90 -3.49
CA LYS A 396 -20.05 17.36 -2.21
C LYS A 396 -19.53 16.49 -1.08
N THR A 397 -19.28 17.09 0.06
CA THR A 397 -18.90 16.34 1.28
C THR A 397 -19.99 15.42 1.77
N ASP A 398 -21.27 15.68 1.42
CA ASP A 398 -22.42 14.82 1.68
C ASP A 398 -22.25 13.39 1.17
N ASN A 399 -21.42 13.19 0.13
CA ASN A 399 -21.20 11.89 -0.48
C ASN A 399 -20.20 11.00 0.29
N ILE A 400 -19.48 11.54 1.28
CA ILE A 400 -18.42 10.81 2.00
C ILE A 400 -18.99 9.89 3.09
N PRO A 401 -19.86 10.34 4.02
CA PRO A 401 -20.35 9.49 5.11
C PRO A 401 -21.07 8.21 4.66
N PRO A 402 -21.88 8.21 3.58
CA PRO A 402 -22.52 6.98 3.10
C PRO A 402 -21.51 5.88 2.73
N ILE A 403 -20.37 6.23 2.12
CA ILE A 403 -19.31 5.29 1.74
C ILE A 403 -18.74 4.60 2.97
N LEU A 404 -18.41 5.37 4.00
CA LEU A 404 -17.88 4.83 5.25
C LEU A 404 -18.89 3.92 5.96
N SER A 405 -20.19 4.25 5.85
CA SER A 405 -21.27 3.42 6.38
C SER A 405 -21.43 2.10 5.62
N ASP A 406 -21.33 2.12 4.29
CA ASP A 406 -21.49 0.92 3.43
C ASP A 406 -20.32 -0.07 3.60
N LEU A 407 -19.13 0.44 3.92
CA LEU A 407 -17.95 -0.36 4.20
C LEU A 407 -17.93 -0.94 5.63
N GLY A 408 -18.83 -0.54 6.51
CA GLY A 408 -18.91 -0.79 7.95
C GLY A 408 -18.16 -2.01 8.50
N ASP A 409 -18.47 -3.23 7.99
CA ASP A 409 -17.82 -4.46 8.46
C ASP A 409 -16.40 -4.69 7.94
N ILE A 410 -15.99 -3.97 6.89
CA ILE A 410 -14.67 -4.09 6.25
C ILE A 410 -13.89 -2.77 6.20
N GLU A 411 -14.39 -1.67 6.80
CA GLU A 411 -13.74 -0.35 6.74
C GLU A 411 -12.26 -0.39 7.16
N HIS A 412 -11.96 -1.22 8.15
CA HIS A 412 -10.61 -1.38 8.69
C HIS A 412 -9.65 -2.16 7.78
N HIS A 413 -10.16 -2.73 6.68
CA HIS A 413 -9.40 -3.37 5.62
C HIS A 413 -9.19 -2.48 4.38
N MET A 414 -9.82 -1.29 4.34
CA MET A 414 -9.76 -0.43 3.16
C MET A 414 -8.66 0.63 3.31
N LEU A 415 -7.50 0.39 2.69
CA LEU A 415 -6.37 1.33 2.72
C LEU A 415 -6.72 2.62 1.97
N HIS A 416 -6.61 3.75 2.66
CA HIS A 416 -6.90 5.07 2.10
C HIS A 416 -5.66 5.74 1.51
N PHE A 417 -5.81 6.38 0.37
CA PHE A 417 -4.74 7.11 -0.32
C PHE A 417 -5.30 8.25 -1.18
N LEU A 418 -4.46 9.16 -1.64
CA LEU A 418 -4.81 10.22 -2.58
C LEU A 418 -3.92 10.24 -3.82
N GLU A 419 -2.72 9.68 -3.75
CA GLU A 419 -1.81 9.46 -4.87
C GLU A 419 -1.20 8.07 -4.80
N ASN A 420 -0.94 7.50 -5.96
CA ASN A 420 -0.07 6.35 -6.16
C ASN A 420 0.60 6.47 -7.54
N HIS A 421 1.29 5.43 -7.99
CA HIS A 421 2.02 5.41 -9.27
C HIS A 421 1.11 5.33 -10.52
N ASP A 422 -0.18 4.99 -10.35
CA ASP A 422 -1.16 4.88 -11.44
C ASP A 422 -2.06 6.11 -11.56
N GLU A 423 -2.18 6.89 -10.49
CA GLU A 423 -3.06 8.05 -10.46
C GLU A 423 -2.31 9.35 -10.76
N GLN A 424 -3.06 10.33 -11.22
CA GLN A 424 -2.53 11.69 -11.43
C GLN A 424 -2.09 12.30 -10.10
N ARG A 425 -1.08 13.15 -10.13
CA ARG A 425 -0.66 13.94 -8.98
C ARG A 425 -1.74 14.95 -8.61
N ILE A 426 -1.99 15.17 -7.31
CA ILE A 426 -2.97 16.16 -6.82
C ILE A 426 -2.69 17.54 -7.41
N ALA A 427 -1.42 17.94 -7.47
CA ALA A 427 -1.01 19.24 -7.99
C ALA A 427 -1.09 19.36 -9.51
N SER A 428 -1.29 18.26 -10.27
CA SER A 428 -1.43 18.31 -11.70
C SER A 428 -2.69 19.07 -12.12
N ILE A 429 -2.64 19.74 -13.27
CA ILE A 429 -3.76 20.53 -13.80
C ILE A 429 -4.99 19.66 -14.11
N GLU A 430 -4.77 18.37 -14.41
CA GLU A 430 -5.84 17.41 -14.72
C GLU A 430 -6.47 16.79 -13.47
N PHE A 431 -5.86 17.00 -12.29
CA PHE A 431 -6.48 16.59 -11.05
C PHE A 431 -7.03 17.82 -10.32
N ALA A 432 -6.27 18.44 -9.40
CA ALA A 432 -6.75 19.57 -8.62
C ALA A 432 -6.03 20.89 -8.95
N GLY A 433 -4.89 20.85 -9.65
CA GLY A 433 -4.10 22.00 -10.05
C GLY A 433 -3.40 22.74 -8.89
N ASN A 434 -3.52 22.22 -7.68
CA ASN A 434 -2.91 22.81 -6.47
C ASN A 434 -2.84 21.75 -5.37
N ALA A 435 -1.65 21.53 -4.82
CA ALA A 435 -1.41 20.55 -3.75
C ALA A 435 -2.16 20.87 -2.44
N ASP A 436 -2.41 22.15 -2.15
CA ASP A 436 -3.10 22.56 -0.92
C ASP A 436 -4.56 22.09 -0.87
N LYS A 437 -5.20 21.88 -2.03
CA LYS A 437 -6.53 21.26 -2.10
C LYS A 437 -6.55 19.83 -1.56
N GLY A 438 -5.41 19.17 -1.55
CA GLY A 438 -5.24 17.84 -0.97
C GLY A 438 -5.23 17.82 0.56
N LYS A 439 -4.97 18.95 1.24
CA LYS A 439 -4.84 18.97 2.71
C LYS A 439 -6.12 18.50 3.43
N PRO A 440 -7.32 19.06 3.17
CA PRO A 440 -8.54 18.60 3.84
C PRO A 440 -8.89 17.15 3.48
N ALA A 441 -8.66 16.75 2.23
CA ALA A 441 -8.87 15.38 1.79
C ALA A 441 -7.93 14.39 2.49
N MET A 442 -6.66 14.80 2.71
CA MET A 442 -5.69 13.98 3.42
C MET A 442 -6.04 13.82 4.90
N VAL A 443 -6.56 14.87 5.56
CA VAL A 443 -7.06 14.73 6.94
C VAL A 443 -8.21 13.75 7.00
N VAL A 444 -9.17 13.82 6.09
CA VAL A 444 -10.28 12.85 6.02
C VAL A 444 -9.76 11.44 5.76
N SER A 445 -8.92 11.26 4.74
CA SER A 445 -8.30 9.98 4.39
C SER A 445 -7.54 9.35 5.57
N ALA A 446 -6.81 10.17 6.34
CA ALA A 446 -5.98 9.69 7.45
C ALA A 446 -6.76 9.44 8.75
N THR A 447 -7.96 10.02 8.94
CA THR A 447 -8.64 10.02 10.24
C THR A 447 -10.04 9.40 10.25
N SER A 448 -10.68 9.19 9.09
CA SER A 448 -12.05 8.67 9.02
C SER A 448 -12.18 7.18 9.32
N SER A 449 -11.13 6.40 9.12
CA SER A 449 -11.11 4.93 9.27
C SER A 449 -10.00 4.47 10.23
N THR A 450 -10.08 3.21 10.68
CA THR A 450 -9.02 2.53 11.41
C THR A 450 -7.99 1.87 10.49
N ALA A 451 -8.26 1.81 9.18
CA ALA A 451 -7.40 1.26 8.15
C ALA A 451 -6.09 2.05 7.98
N PRO A 452 -5.07 1.45 7.35
CA PRO A 452 -3.85 2.15 7.00
C PRO A 452 -4.09 3.34 6.07
N THR A 453 -3.18 4.31 6.14
CA THR A 453 -3.12 5.44 5.23
C THR A 453 -1.85 5.35 4.39
N MET A 454 -1.94 5.61 3.08
CA MET A 454 -0.79 5.62 2.20
C MET A 454 -0.57 7.01 1.62
N ILE A 455 0.71 7.38 1.47
CA ILE A 455 1.16 8.51 0.66
C ILE A 455 2.18 8.04 -0.38
N TYR A 456 2.19 8.69 -1.53
CA TYR A 456 3.15 8.45 -2.60
C TYR A 456 4.27 9.49 -2.54
N PHE A 457 5.53 9.08 -2.72
CA PHE A 457 6.70 9.98 -2.62
C PHE A 457 6.57 11.18 -3.55
N GLY A 458 6.88 12.37 -3.05
CA GLY A 458 6.64 13.64 -3.74
C GLY A 458 5.27 14.26 -3.45
N GLN A 459 4.27 13.50 -3.00
CA GLN A 459 2.96 14.04 -2.58
C GLN A 459 3.13 15.06 -1.46
N GLU A 460 4.01 14.78 -0.51
CA GLU A 460 4.32 15.65 0.63
C GLU A 460 5.05 16.94 0.24
N PHE A 461 5.46 17.07 -1.03
CA PHE A 461 6.09 18.28 -1.60
C PHE A 461 5.23 18.93 -2.67
N GLY A 462 4.05 18.37 -2.98
CA GLY A 462 3.17 18.89 -4.01
C GLY A 462 3.69 18.67 -5.43
N GLU A 463 4.31 17.51 -5.70
CA GLU A 463 4.76 17.15 -7.06
C GLU A 463 3.60 17.18 -8.05
N ALA A 464 3.80 17.81 -9.20
CA ALA A 464 2.78 17.97 -10.22
C ALA A 464 2.84 16.92 -11.35
N GLY A 465 3.97 16.22 -11.50
CA GLY A 465 4.16 15.19 -12.52
C GLY A 465 4.10 15.73 -13.96
N VAL A 466 4.66 16.91 -14.19
CA VAL A 466 4.56 17.62 -15.48
C VAL A 466 5.66 17.25 -16.48
N GLU A 467 6.61 16.43 -16.09
CA GLU A 467 7.77 16.06 -16.91
C GLU A 467 7.34 15.12 -18.04
N ASP A 468 7.60 15.54 -19.29
CA ASP A 468 7.50 14.68 -20.48
C ASP A 468 8.78 13.84 -20.57
N LEU A 469 8.69 12.57 -20.19
CA LEU A 469 9.80 11.63 -20.24
C LEU A 469 9.76 10.68 -21.45
N GLY A 470 8.70 10.75 -22.25
CA GLY A 470 8.57 10.04 -23.53
C GLY A 470 7.37 9.12 -23.64
N PHE A 471 7.30 8.01 -22.88
CA PHE A 471 6.20 7.05 -22.98
C PHE A 471 5.03 7.39 -22.05
N GLY A 472 5.30 7.85 -20.84
CA GLY A 472 4.28 8.17 -19.85
C GLY A 472 3.58 9.50 -20.08
N ASP A 473 2.36 9.64 -19.55
CA ASP A 473 1.59 10.90 -19.57
C ASP A 473 2.19 11.94 -18.62
N SER A 474 2.24 13.19 -19.05
CA SER A 474 2.81 14.33 -18.30
C SER A 474 1.94 14.84 -17.13
N THR A 475 0.91 14.12 -16.69
CA THR A 475 0.11 14.41 -15.48
C THR A 475 0.32 13.41 -14.37
N ARG A 476 1.18 12.44 -14.65
CA ARG A 476 1.64 11.38 -13.77
C ARG A 476 3.15 11.36 -13.75
N THR A 477 3.74 10.90 -12.65
CA THR A 477 5.16 10.53 -12.69
C THR A 477 5.31 9.24 -13.49
N SER A 478 6.01 9.28 -14.64
CA SER A 478 6.14 8.11 -15.52
C SER A 478 6.75 6.90 -14.80
N ILE A 479 6.12 5.75 -14.99
CA ILE A 479 6.61 4.45 -14.52
C ILE A 479 7.38 3.67 -15.60
N PHE A 480 7.54 4.22 -16.80
CA PHE A 480 8.13 3.54 -17.98
C PHE A 480 9.46 4.15 -18.42
N ASP A 481 9.78 5.32 -17.92
CA ASP A 481 10.90 6.12 -18.42
C ASP A 481 11.95 6.36 -17.32
N TYR A 482 13.18 6.63 -17.75
CA TYR A 482 14.20 7.18 -16.86
C TYR A 482 13.97 8.67 -16.66
N GLY A 483 14.10 9.13 -15.43
CA GLY A 483 13.93 10.53 -15.09
C GLY A 483 14.04 10.80 -13.60
N SER A 484 13.74 12.02 -13.22
CA SER A 484 13.70 12.46 -11.82
C SER A 484 12.40 13.18 -11.50
N VAL A 485 12.11 13.32 -10.21
CA VAL A 485 10.93 14.02 -9.67
C VAL A 485 11.40 15.37 -9.14
N PRO A 486 11.11 16.50 -9.79
CA PRO A 486 11.75 17.79 -9.51
C PRO A 486 11.61 18.28 -8.07
N SER A 487 10.42 18.18 -7.47
CA SER A 487 10.22 18.58 -6.07
C SER A 487 11.02 17.70 -5.11
N TYR A 488 11.13 16.41 -5.44
CA TYR A 488 11.87 15.45 -4.65
C TYR A 488 13.39 15.66 -4.78
N VAL A 489 13.89 15.98 -5.98
CA VAL A 489 15.31 16.36 -6.21
C VAL A 489 15.72 17.52 -5.32
N ARG A 490 14.86 18.56 -5.20
CA ARG A 490 15.12 19.71 -4.32
C ARG A 490 15.23 19.30 -2.85
N TRP A 491 14.39 18.38 -2.41
CA TRP A 491 14.45 17.86 -1.05
C TRP A 491 15.67 16.98 -0.82
N VAL A 492 16.03 16.12 -1.76
CA VAL A 492 17.23 15.26 -1.71
C VAL A 492 18.50 16.09 -1.55
N ASN A 493 18.58 17.28 -2.18
CA ASN A 493 19.64 18.28 -2.02
C ASN A 493 21.05 17.64 -2.08
N ASP A 494 21.42 17.09 -3.23
CA ASP A 494 22.70 16.40 -3.44
C ASP A 494 22.97 15.29 -2.40
N LYS A 495 21.97 14.44 -2.14
CA LYS A 495 22.02 13.32 -1.18
C LYS A 495 22.17 13.72 0.29
N LYS A 496 21.90 14.99 0.63
CA LYS A 496 21.87 15.45 2.03
C LYS A 496 20.54 15.13 2.71
N PHE A 497 19.46 14.95 1.97
CA PHE A 497 18.11 14.66 2.48
C PHE A 497 17.68 15.62 3.60
N ASP A 498 17.82 16.92 3.35
CA ASP A 498 17.55 17.98 4.33
C ASP A 498 16.64 19.09 3.81
N GLY A 499 16.17 18.97 2.56
CA GLY A 499 15.30 19.98 1.96
C GLY A 499 15.98 21.30 1.63
N GLY A 500 17.32 21.34 1.59
CA GLY A 500 18.07 22.59 1.44
C GLY A 500 17.89 23.32 0.11
N GLN A 501 17.25 22.67 -0.89
CA GLN A 501 16.88 23.30 -2.17
C GLN A 501 15.35 23.39 -2.35
N SER A 502 14.55 22.90 -1.38
CA SER A 502 13.10 22.97 -1.43
C SER A 502 12.60 24.41 -1.23
N THR A 503 11.46 24.72 -1.85
CA THR A 503 10.78 26.00 -1.61
C THR A 503 10.17 26.03 -0.21
N LYS A 504 9.78 27.23 0.23
CA LYS A 504 9.10 27.38 1.52
C LYS A 504 7.76 26.62 1.54
N GLU A 505 7.02 26.70 0.46
CA GLU A 505 5.70 26.06 0.29
C GLU A 505 5.83 24.52 0.33
N GLU A 506 6.86 23.95 -0.31
CA GLU A 506 7.16 22.52 -0.25
C GLU A 506 7.47 22.06 1.19
N LEU A 507 8.27 22.83 1.91
CA LEU A 507 8.61 22.52 3.30
C LEU A 507 7.40 22.68 4.26
N GLU A 508 6.54 23.67 4.03
CA GLU A 508 5.30 23.87 4.80
C GLU A 508 4.31 22.72 4.54
N LEU A 509 4.20 22.27 3.29
CA LEU A 509 3.35 21.13 2.94
C LEU A 509 3.90 19.85 3.59
N ARG A 510 5.21 19.60 3.53
CA ARG A 510 5.83 18.44 4.18
C ARG A 510 5.63 18.47 5.70
N ASP A 511 5.74 19.65 6.34
CA ASP A 511 5.48 19.78 7.78
C ASP A 511 4.02 19.46 8.13
N PHE A 512 3.05 19.84 7.29
CA PHE A 512 1.65 19.43 7.43
C PHE A 512 1.52 17.89 7.39
N TYR A 513 2.09 17.21 6.38
CA TYR A 513 2.05 15.74 6.31
C TYR A 513 2.72 15.10 7.53
N LYS A 514 3.87 15.61 7.93
CA LYS A 514 4.60 15.12 9.11
C LYS A 514 3.76 15.22 10.39
N ARG A 515 3.11 16.34 10.63
CA ARG A 515 2.23 16.54 11.80
C ARG A 515 1.05 15.59 11.77
N LEU A 516 0.34 15.52 10.64
CA LEU A 516 -0.82 14.66 10.46
C LEU A 516 -0.48 13.19 10.68
N LEU A 517 0.53 12.68 9.97
CA LEU A 517 0.86 11.25 10.01
C LEU A 517 1.42 10.84 11.38
N ASN A 518 2.24 11.67 12.02
CA ASN A 518 2.70 11.41 13.39
C ASN A 518 1.54 11.45 14.40
N PHE A 519 0.57 12.33 14.22
CA PHE A 519 -0.63 12.33 15.05
C PHE A 519 -1.38 11.00 14.89
N THR A 520 -1.62 10.54 13.65
CA THR A 520 -2.43 9.34 13.39
C THR A 520 -1.83 8.07 14.00
N ILE A 521 -0.52 7.86 13.93
CA ILE A 521 0.13 6.65 14.50
C ILE A 521 0.21 6.66 16.03
N ASN A 522 -0.08 7.79 16.68
CA ASN A 522 -0.03 7.95 18.14
C ASN A 522 -1.41 8.11 18.79
N SER A 523 -2.47 8.37 17.99
CA SER A 523 -3.83 8.57 18.49
C SER A 523 -4.54 7.25 18.75
N SER A 524 -5.06 7.06 19.96
CA SER A 524 -5.90 5.92 20.32
C SER A 524 -7.33 6.04 19.78
N ALA A 525 -7.83 7.26 19.63
CA ALA A 525 -9.16 7.52 19.07
C ALA A 525 -9.28 7.06 17.62
N LEU A 526 -8.20 7.19 16.82
CA LEU A 526 -8.21 6.81 15.40
C LEU A 526 -8.17 5.29 15.14
N THR A 527 -7.92 4.49 16.17
CA THR A 527 -7.99 3.02 16.10
C THR A 527 -9.26 2.46 16.75
N SER A 528 -10.26 3.31 16.99
CA SER A 528 -11.43 2.95 17.76
C SER A 528 -12.73 3.51 17.14
N ASN A 529 -13.62 4.09 17.93
CA ASN A 529 -14.96 4.45 17.51
C ASN A 529 -15.00 5.64 16.53
N TYR A 530 -16.01 5.62 15.67
CA TYR A 530 -16.35 6.67 14.71
C TYR A 530 -17.84 7.00 14.80
N GLN A 531 -18.19 8.28 14.70
CA GLN A 531 -19.55 8.70 14.44
C GLN A 531 -19.57 9.92 13.52
N ASP A 532 -20.31 9.80 12.42
CA ASP A 532 -20.63 10.93 11.55
C ASP A 532 -21.51 11.95 12.29
N ILE A 533 -21.19 13.24 12.15
CA ILE A 533 -22.01 14.35 12.60
C ILE A 533 -22.33 15.33 11.47
N HIS A 534 -21.93 15.01 10.24
CA HIS A 534 -22.11 15.87 9.08
C HIS A 534 -23.59 16.07 8.74
N ALA A 535 -24.32 14.96 8.56
CA ALA A 535 -25.75 15.03 8.24
C ALA A 535 -26.58 15.72 9.32
N TYR A 536 -26.21 15.51 10.60
CA TYR A 536 -26.86 16.18 11.73
C TYR A 536 -26.63 17.69 11.67
N ASN A 537 -25.40 18.14 11.46
CA ASN A 537 -25.07 19.55 11.38
C ASN A 537 -25.65 20.23 10.13
N HIS A 538 -25.77 19.52 9.02
CA HIS A 538 -26.45 20.03 7.82
C HIS A 538 -27.91 20.44 8.10
N GLN A 539 -28.58 19.74 9.02
CA GLN A 539 -29.98 19.99 9.38
C GLN A 539 -30.14 20.97 10.55
N HIS A 540 -29.18 21.07 11.47
CA HIS A 540 -29.34 21.75 12.75
C HIS A 540 -28.38 22.93 12.98
N THR A 541 -27.41 23.13 12.09
CA THR A 541 -26.38 24.17 12.26
C THR A 541 -26.45 25.20 11.13
N GLU A 542 -26.78 26.42 11.47
CA GLU A 542 -26.81 27.54 10.51
C GLU A 542 -25.42 27.75 9.91
N TRP A 543 -25.34 28.01 8.60
CA TRP A 543 -24.11 28.22 7.81
C TRP A 543 -23.23 26.98 7.61
N TYR A 544 -23.59 25.81 8.14
CA TYR A 544 -22.95 24.54 7.79
C TYR A 544 -23.44 24.10 6.40
N ASN A 545 -22.54 23.58 5.55
CA ASN A 545 -22.87 23.29 4.15
C ASN A 545 -22.04 22.14 3.55
N ASP A 546 -22.31 21.80 2.28
CA ASP A 546 -21.74 20.69 1.52
C ASP A 546 -20.24 20.89 1.10
N LYS A 547 -19.56 21.88 1.64
CA LYS A 547 -18.09 22.08 1.52
C LYS A 547 -17.36 21.83 2.82
N VAL A 548 -18.09 21.56 3.90
CA VAL A 548 -17.53 21.21 5.21
C VAL A 548 -17.86 19.76 5.53
N LEU A 549 -16.90 19.03 6.07
CA LEU A 549 -17.13 17.67 6.61
C LEU A 549 -16.79 17.67 8.10
N SER A 550 -17.60 17.03 8.93
CA SER A 550 -17.28 16.82 10.33
C SER A 550 -17.70 15.45 10.85
N PHE A 551 -16.87 14.87 11.70
CA PHE A 551 -17.10 13.59 12.38
C PHE A 551 -16.35 13.55 13.70
N VAL A 552 -16.65 12.55 14.54
CA VAL A 552 -16.04 12.37 15.85
C VAL A 552 -15.37 11.00 15.94
N ARG A 553 -14.18 10.99 16.54
CA ARG A 553 -13.43 9.78 16.88
C ARG A 553 -13.21 9.73 18.37
N TRP A 554 -13.31 8.56 19.00
CA TRP A 554 -13.00 8.44 20.42
C TRP A 554 -12.56 7.03 20.79
N SER A 555 -11.71 6.95 21.82
CA SER A 555 -11.32 5.70 22.45
C SER A 555 -12.17 5.44 23.71
N PRO A 556 -12.73 4.25 23.87
CA PRO A 556 -13.49 3.90 25.09
C PRO A 556 -12.59 3.52 26.26
N ASP A 557 -11.28 3.46 26.08
CA ASP A 557 -10.36 2.95 27.07
C ASP A 557 -10.08 3.99 28.16
N SER A 558 -10.43 3.66 29.40
CA SER A 558 -10.16 4.48 30.57
C SER A 558 -8.67 4.81 30.79
N TYR A 559 -7.77 4.12 30.10
CA TYR A 559 -6.32 4.36 30.15
C TYR A 559 -5.83 5.40 29.15
N ARG A 560 -6.62 5.69 28.07
CA ARG A 560 -6.35 6.70 27.04
C ARG A 560 -7.67 7.23 26.49
N ASP A 561 -8.44 7.88 27.36
CA ASP A 561 -9.70 8.53 26.96
C ASP A 561 -9.42 9.72 26.07
N GLU A 562 -9.32 9.44 24.76
CA GLU A 562 -9.08 10.45 23.74
C GLU A 562 -10.37 10.67 22.95
N LYS A 563 -10.80 11.91 22.86
CA LYS A 563 -12.03 12.34 22.18
C LYS A 563 -11.66 13.44 21.20
N LEU A 564 -11.95 13.24 19.92
CA LEU A 564 -11.57 14.11 18.82
C LEU A 564 -12.78 14.52 18.01
N ILE A 565 -12.90 15.81 17.72
CA ILE A 565 -13.82 16.36 16.72
C ILE A 565 -12.96 16.73 15.51
N ILE A 566 -13.23 16.13 14.36
CA ILE A 566 -12.50 16.41 13.12
C ILE A 566 -13.41 17.21 12.18
N ILE A 567 -12.88 18.33 11.66
CA ILE A 567 -13.61 19.23 10.78
C ILE A 567 -12.69 19.64 9.64
N SER A 568 -13.18 19.54 8.39
CA SER A 568 -12.42 19.91 7.19
C SER A 568 -13.24 20.84 6.31
N ASN A 569 -12.65 21.97 5.89
CA ASN A 569 -13.21 22.89 4.91
C ASN A 569 -12.56 22.65 3.54
N PHE A 570 -13.33 22.20 2.57
CA PHE A 570 -12.90 21.95 1.20
C PHE A 570 -13.07 23.16 0.27
N ASN A 571 -13.66 24.24 0.77
CA ASN A 571 -13.80 25.46 -0.04
C ASN A 571 -12.45 26.15 -0.21
N VAL A 572 -12.17 26.65 -1.41
CA VAL A 572 -10.90 27.31 -1.75
C VAL A 572 -10.88 28.80 -1.46
N GLU A 573 -12.04 29.42 -1.19
CA GLU A 573 -12.19 30.88 -1.05
C GLU A 573 -12.83 31.28 0.26
N ASN A 574 -13.84 30.54 0.75
CA ASN A 574 -14.71 30.99 1.81
C ASN A 574 -14.28 30.46 3.19
N THR A 575 -14.20 31.39 4.13
CA THR A 575 -14.16 31.08 5.57
C THR A 575 -15.58 30.84 6.06
N TYR A 576 -15.79 29.80 6.85
CA TYR A 576 -17.07 29.50 7.47
C TYR A 576 -17.00 29.67 8.98
N GLY A 577 -18.10 30.23 9.55
CA GLY A 577 -18.25 30.42 10.99
C GLY A 577 -19.61 29.87 11.44
N PHE A 578 -19.63 28.86 12.33
CA PHE A 578 -20.85 28.22 12.80
C PHE A 578 -20.69 27.63 14.20
N GLU A 579 -21.85 27.37 14.86
CA GLU A 579 -21.89 26.62 16.13
C GLU A 579 -22.08 25.14 15.83
N LEU A 580 -20.98 24.38 15.73
CA LEU A 580 -21.01 22.92 15.49
C LEU A 580 -21.69 22.22 16.66
N GLN A 581 -22.67 21.36 16.37
CA GLN A 581 -23.46 20.65 17.37
C GLN A 581 -23.07 19.17 17.43
N LEU A 582 -23.03 18.62 18.64
CA LEU A 582 -22.93 17.18 18.85
C LEU A 582 -24.32 16.62 19.22
N PRO A 583 -24.80 15.56 18.56
CA PRO A 583 -26.07 14.91 18.91
C PRO A 583 -26.05 14.37 20.35
N GLU A 584 -27.21 14.31 20.98
CA GLU A 584 -27.36 13.89 22.39
C GLU A 584 -26.84 12.46 22.64
N ASP A 585 -27.08 11.54 21.72
CA ASP A 585 -26.58 10.16 21.80
C ASP A 585 -25.04 10.10 21.79
N LEU A 586 -24.39 11.01 21.04
CA LEU A 586 -22.95 11.13 20.99
C LEU A 586 -22.39 11.72 22.28
N VAL A 587 -23.04 12.76 22.85
CA VAL A 587 -22.66 13.33 24.14
C VAL A 587 -22.68 12.27 25.24
N GLN A 588 -23.69 11.39 25.23
CA GLN A 588 -23.80 10.25 26.16
C GLN A 588 -22.67 9.22 25.91
N LYS A 589 -22.39 8.86 24.64
CA LYS A 589 -21.27 7.94 24.30
C LYS A 589 -19.91 8.47 24.72
N LEU A 590 -19.70 9.78 24.58
CA LEU A 590 -18.48 10.48 25.02
C LEU A 590 -18.41 10.69 26.54
N LYS A 591 -19.50 10.38 27.28
CA LYS A 591 -19.63 10.57 28.73
C LYS A 591 -19.35 12.00 29.18
N LEU A 592 -19.79 13.00 28.39
CA LEU A 592 -19.64 14.42 28.72
C LEU A 592 -20.81 14.85 29.61
N GLY A 593 -20.50 15.31 30.81
CA GLY A 593 -21.46 15.97 31.69
C GLY A 593 -21.68 17.43 31.35
N ASP A 594 -22.70 18.06 31.92
CA ASP A 594 -22.91 19.51 31.77
C ASP A 594 -21.69 20.29 32.25
N GLY A 595 -21.21 21.21 31.42
CA GLY A 595 -20.00 22.01 31.70
C GLY A 595 -19.34 22.58 30.44
N ASN A 596 -18.17 23.15 30.64
CA ASN A 596 -17.35 23.73 29.59
C ASN A 596 -16.05 22.95 29.48
N TYR A 597 -15.79 22.43 28.29
CA TYR A 597 -14.60 21.68 27.98
C TYR A 597 -13.74 22.47 27.00
N LYS A 598 -12.46 22.59 27.27
CA LYS A 598 -11.52 23.19 26.32
C LYS A 598 -11.32 22.23 25.15
N VAL A 599 -11.32 22.74 23.92
CA VAL A 599 -10.93 21.98 22.72
C VAL A 599 -9.74 22.65 22.07
N THR A 600 -8.71 21.85 21.72
CA THR A 600 -7.46 22.33 21.10
C THR A 600 -7.15 21.55 19.84
N ASP A 601 -6.75 22.29 18.79
CA ASP A 601 -6.32 21.68 17.54
C ASP A 601 -4.99 20.96 17.71
N GLN A 602 -4.92 19.72 17.27
CA GLN A 602 -3.74 18.86 17.36
C GLN A 602 -2.88 18.90 16.09
N LEU A 603 -3.40 19.52 15.02
CA LEU A 603 -2.70 19.56 13.74
C LEU A 603 -1.73 20.75 13.65
N TYR A 604 -2.17 21.93 14.10
CA TYR A 604 -1.35 23.15 14.04
C TYR A 604 -1.09 23.79 15.41
N ASP A 605 -1.78 23.35 16.45
CA ASP A 605 -1.71 23.92 17.82
C ASP A 605 -2.00 25.44 17.86
N THR A 606 -2.77 25.93 16.88
CA THR A 606 -3.03 27.36 16.71
C THR A 606 -4.47 27.76 17.01
N TYR A 607 -5.36 26.78 17.15
CA TYR A 607 -6.78 26.98 17.37
C TYR A 607 -7.24 26.33 18.67
N SER A 608 -7.99 27.07 19.47
CA SER A 608 -8.69 26.54 20.63
C SER A 608 -10.06 27.20 20.76
N SER A 609 -11.02 26.46 21.30
CA SER A 609 -12.38 26.94 21.57
C SER A 609 -12.93 26.23 22.82
N THR A 610 -14.19 26.51 23.15
CA THR A 610 -14.89 25.89 24.29
C THR A 610 -16.07 25.10 23.78
N LEU A 611 -16.09 23.78 24.04
CA LEU A 611 -17.25 22.90 23.88
C LEU A 611 -18.14 23.08 25.10
N LYS A 612 -19.33 23.64 24.90
CA LYS A 612 -20.32 23.86 25.97
C LYS A 612 -21.31 22.71 25.96
N VAL A 613 -21.49 22.05 27.09
CA VAL A 613 -22.47 20.97 27.28
C VAL A 613 -23.54 21.44 28.26
N GLU A 614 -24.81 21.41 27.82
CA GLU A 614 -25.97 21.79 28.63
C GLU A 614 -27.16 20.89 28.32
N ASN A 615 -27.73 20.24 29.34
CA ASN A 615 -28.90 19.38 29.22
C ASN A 615 -28.72 18.27 28.15
N GLY A 616 -27.53 17.67 28.10
CA GLY A 616 -27.20 16.60 27.18
C GLY A 616 -26.94 17.03 25.72
N LYS A 617 -26.92 18.34 25.44
CA LYS A 617 -26.56 18.90 24.13
C LYS A 617 -25.20 19.58 24.23
N ALA A 618 -24.40 19.45 23.18
CA ALA A 618 -23.10 20.07 23.15
C ALA A 618 -22.90 20.89 21.86
N GLN A 619 -22.27 22.05 22.01
CA GLN A 619 -21.94 22.93 20.89
C GLN A 619 -20.59 23.59 21.06
N VAL A 620 -19.92 23.86 19.92
CA VAL A 620 -18.62 24.52 19.89
C VAL A 620 -18.56 25.50 18.71
N ARG A 621 -18.11 26.74 18.98
CA ARG A 621 -17.86 27.73 17.93
C ARG A 621 -16.68 27.28 17.07
N ILE A 622 -16.91 27.22 15.74
CA ILE A 622 -15.91 26.95 14.72
C ILE A 622 -15.83 28.13 13.77
N ASP A 623 -14.59 28.64 13.57
CA ASP A 623 -14.24 29.61 12.53
C ASP A 623 -13.12 28.99 11.70
N ILE A 624 -13.44 28.45 10.49
CA ILE A 624 -12.55 27.65 9.69
C ILE A 624 -12.27 28.29 8.32
N LYS A 625 -10.99 28.55 8.05
CA LYS A 625 -10.52 29.17 6.81
C LYS A 625 -10.59 28.21 5.62
N PRO A 626 -10.45 28.72 4.37
CA PRO A 626 -10.33 27.87 3.18
C PRO A 626 -9.24 26.83 3.32
N LEU A 627 -9.54 25.59 2.89
CA LEU A 627 -8.62 24.44 2.85
C LEU A 627 -7.97 24.08 4.21
N VAL A 628 -8.54 24.55 5.31
CA VAL A 628 -8.09 24.23 6.68
C VAL A 628 -8.87 23.05 7.23
N SER A 629 -8.21 22.22 8.00
CA SER A 629 -8.83 21.20 8.84
C SER A 629 -8.41 21.38 10.29
N PHE A 630 -9.28 21.02 11.21
CA PHE A 630 -8.98 20.92 12.64
C PHE A 630 -9.16 19.49 13.13
N ILE A 631 -8.27 19.06 14.00
CA ILE A 631 -8.38 17.84 14.81
C ILE A 631 -8.47 18.32 16.26
N LEU A 632 -9.68 18.58 16.71
CA LEU A 632 -9.93 19.17 18.04
C LEU A 632 -10.00 18.09 19.10
N LYS A 633 -9.04 18.06 20.00
CA LYS A 633 -9.05 17.20 21.19
C LYS A 633 -9.87 17.86 22.29
N ILE A 634 -10.84 17.14 22.86
CA ILE A 634 -11.62 17.54 24.02
C ILE A 634 -10.75 17.29 25.26
N GLU A 635 -10.47 18.35 26.02
CA GLU A 635 -9.71 18.28 27.26
C GLU A 635 -10.69 18.27 28.45
N GLU A 636 -10.49 17.36 29.40
CA GLU A 636 -11.27 17.26 30.64
C GLU A 636 -10.88 18.31 31.68
#